data_0dd3a330135a00ac3aa17ee1a309fc4b
#
_entry.id   0dd3a330135a00ac3aa17ee1a309fc4b
#
_cell.length_a   1.000
_cell.length_b   1.000
_cell.length_c   1.000
_cell.angle_alpha   90.00
_cell.angle_beta   90.00
_cell.angle_gamma   90.00
#
_symmetry.space_group_name_H-M   'P 1'
#
loop_
_entity.id
_entity.type
_entity.pdbx_description
1 polymer ?
#
loop_
_entity_poly.entity_id
_entity_poly.type
_entity_poly.pdbx_seq_one_letter_code
_entity_poly.pdbx_strand_id
1 'polypeptide(L)'
;MNLSMKWLSDYVTLDTTVKDFCAAMTMSGSKVEVATEEGSEIKNVVVGKLLSVVPHENSDHLVVCQVDVGQEQPIQIVTGAPNVKAGDIVPVALCGAELPNGVKIKKGKLRGVESNGMLCSLGELGLTVHDFPYAIADGIFLIQEDCQIGQDIHEAIGLNDTSVEFEITSNRPDCLSVTGLAREAAATYHVPLNLKKPTFQGIDGNIQDALQVEIQNKEKCPRYAAGIVKNVKIAPSPRWMRERLRASGVRPINNLVDITNYVMLEYGQPMHAFDLRYVKDGKIVVRNAAEGETITTLDGVTRNLSPEMLVIADTEKPIAVAGVMGGEYSGIMEDTNTVVFESAYFEPVQVRRTAKKLGMRTDASARYEKGLDPEGCLRTLERAFELVELLGAGEPVRTHIDLNYNEKQRNRIPFDPEWINKFLGTDISREEMCDTMKMLEIEVDGDTCISPSFRIDLERPADLAEEVARIYGYNNIPSTVIKGVANASLTPKQKFRRTLENATVAVGCYGILTYSFISPKYFDKIALPADSSLRKTVVISNPLGEDTSVMRTTTLPSMLETLSLNYKNRNAAVALYEIGKEYLPTAPDKLPEEPDRLTIGMYGDDADFFTLKGMVETILETAGLHDCTYKACGTDSPFGETCALHPGRSAVIYAGETPIGYLGEVHPTVQKNYDIGTRTYVAKLLIDEMQPLAQTEITYQPLPKFPAITRDLSLVCADKVPVGDLQAAMKNAVGNILEQITLFDVYKGEQIAAGMKSVSFSIRMRSHEGTLTDEQADAAMKRVLKALKEHGATLRA
;
A
#
# COMPACT_ATOMS: atom_id res chain seq x y z
N MET A 1 -16.56 -6.00 0.19
CA MET A 1 -17.84 -6.71 0.47
C MET A 1 -18.63 -6.78 -0.82
N ASN A 2 -18.97 -8.00 -1.27
CA ASN A 2 -19.79 -8.18 -2.45
C ASN A 2 -21.26 -8.27 -2.02
N LEU A 3 -22.09 -7.36 -2.53
CA LEU A 3 -23.51 -7.27 -2.24
C LEU A 3 -24.33 -7.76 -3.44
N SER A 4 -25.11 -8.79 -3.26
CA SER A 4 -26.14 -9.21 -4.23
C SER A 4 -27.29 -8.19 -4.23
N MET A 5 -27.63 -7.63 -5.40
CA MET A 5 -28.76 -6.70 -5.54
C MET A 5 -30.10 -7.39 -5.31
N LYS A 6 -30.23 -8.65 -5.70
CA LYS A 6 -31.42 -9.46 -5.39
C LYS A 6 -31.58 -9.70 -3.89
N TRP A 7 -30.46 -9.97 -3.18
CA TRP A 7 -30.54 -10.15 -1.73
C TRP A 7 -30.87 -8.84 -1.01
N LEU A 8 -30.28 -7.71 -1.46
CA LEU A 8 -30.62 -6.38 -0.95
C LEU A 8 -32.12 -6.11 -1.04
N SER A 9 -32.78 -6.52 -2.13
CA SER A 9 -34.22 -6.27 -2.36
C SER A 9 -35.15 -6.94 -1.35
N ASP A 10 -34.69 -7.92 -0.57
CA ASP A 10 -35.46 -8.48 0.56
C ASP A 10 -35.64 -7.47 1.71
N TYR A 11 -34.74 -6.49 1.80
CA TYR A 11 -34.71 -5.52 2.89
C TYR A 11 -35.12 -4.11 2.48
N VAL A 12 -34.86 -3.74 1.24
CA VAL A 12 -35.10 -2.39 0.73
C VAL A 12 -35.63 -2.46 -0.71
N THR A 13 -36.73 -1.80 -0.97
CA THR A 13 -37.28 -1.66 -2.33
C THR A 13 -36.75 -0.34 -2.90
N LEU A 14 -35.93 -0.45 -3.95
CA LEU A 14 -35.33 0.71 -4.64
C LEU A 14 -35.88 0.79 -6.08
N ASP A 15 -36.30 2.00 -6.48
CA ASP A 15 -36.63 2.33 -7.87
C ASP A 15 -35.45 3.12 -8.47
N THR A 16 -34.40 2.38 -8.84
CA THR A 16 -33.15 2.99 -9.34
C THR A 16 -32.37 2.01 -10.22
N THR A 17 -31.52 2.53 -11.09
CA THR A 17 -30.58 1.68 -11.85
C THR A 17 -29.39 1.29 -10.98
N VAL A 18 -28.72 0.18 -11.30
CA VAL A 18 -27.50 -0.24 -10.61
C VAL A 18 -26.43 0.86 -10.66
N LYS A 19 -26.30 1.56 -11.78
CA LYS A 19 -25.36 2.66 -11.95
C LYS A 19 -25.63 3.82 -10.98
N ASP A 20 -26.90 4.23 -10.88
CA ASP A 20 -27.28 5.32 -9.99
C ASP A 20 -27.20 4.90 -8.52
N PHE A 21 -27.51 3.63 -8.22
CA PHE A 21 -27.29 3.05 -6.90
C PHE A 21 -25.82 3.13 -6.48
N CYS A 22 -24.89 2.70 -7.34
CA CYS A 22 -23.44 2.75 -7.06
C CYS A 22 -22.96 4.19 -6.82
N ALA A 23 -23.46 5.15 -7.61
CA ALA A 23 -23.14 6.56 -7.44
C ALA A 23 -23.68 7.14 -6.12
N ALA A 24 -24.94 6.87 -5.80
CA ALA A 24 -25.59 7.36 -4.58
C ALA A 24 -24.93 6.78 -3.32
N MET A 25 -24.68 5.47 -3.28
CA MET A 25 -24.01 4.82 -2.15
C MET A 25 -22.58 5.35 -1.94
N THR A 26 -21.84 5.59 -3.01
CA THR A 26 -20.50 6.20 -2.93
C THR A 26 -20.58 7.61 -2.38
N MET A 27 -21.52 8.41 -2.83
CA MET A 27 -21.70 9.79 -2.37
C MET A 27 -22.17 9.90 -0.93
N SER A 28 -22.91 8.91 -0.42
CA SER A 28 -23.35 8.85 0.99
C SER A 28 -22.36 8.17 1.92
N GLY A 29 -21.15 7.79 1.44
CA GLY A 29 -20.04 7.31 2.27
C GLY A 29 -19.72 5.80 2.14
N SER A 30 -20.54 5.02 1.42
CA SER A 30 -20.29 3.61 1.16
C SER A 30 -19.70 3.43 -0.24
N LYS A 31 -18.36 3.51 -0.36
CA LYS A 31 -17.67 3.53 -1.65
C LYS A 31 -17.86 2.22 -2.42
N VAL A 32 -18.37 2.32 -3.64
CA VAL A 32 -18.45 1.22 -4.60
C VAL A 32 -17.20 1.18 -5.46
N GLU A 33 -16.58 0.01 -5.60
CA GLU A 33 -15.45 -0.23 -6.51
C GLU A 33 -15.92 -0.67 -7.90
N VAL A 34 -16.76 -1.70 -7.96
CA VAL A 34 -17.24 -2.25 -9.23
C VAL A 34 -18.62 -2.89 -9.07
N ALA A 35 -19.41 -2.87 -10.12
CA ALA A 35 -20.65 -3.65 -10.24
C ALA A 35 -20.49 -4.63 -11.40
N THR A 36 -20.74 -5.92 -11.13
CA THR A 36 -20.58 -7.01 -12.10
C THR A 36 -21.88 -7.78 -12.23
N GLU A 37 -22.40 -7.87 -13.44
CA GLU A 37 -23.53 -8.74 -13.75
C GLU A 37 -23.05 -10.18 -13.81
N GLU A 38 -23.72 -11.11 -13.08
CA GLU A 38 -23.40 -12.52 -13.13
C GLU A 38 -23.56 -13.05 -14.56
N GLY A 39 -22.60 -13.87 -14.99
CA GLY A 39 -22.66 -14.46 -16.33
C GLY A 39 -22.40 -13.48 -17.48
N SER A 40 -22.00 -12.23 -17.24
CA SER A 40 -21.78 -11.21 -18.28
C SER A 40 -20.83 -11.64 -19.41
N GLU A 41 -19.98 -12.63 -19.16
CA GLU A 41 -19.08 -13.25 -20.15
C GLU A 41 -19.77 -14.29 -21.02
N ILE A 42 -20.99 -14.71 -20.65
CA ILE A 42 -21.80 -15.70 -21.39
C ILE A 42 -22.74 -14.96 -22.31
N LYS A 43 -22.64 -15.16 -23.63
CA LYS A 43 -23.54 -14.53 -24.59
C LYS A 43 -24.04 -15.54 -25.57
N ASN A 44 -25.33 -15.40 -25.95
CA ASN A 44 -25.98 -16.22 -26.95
C ASN A 44 -25.94 -17.73 -26.62
N VAL A 45 -26.18 -18.07 -25.33
CA VAL A 45 -26.37 -19.43 -24.83
C VAL A 45 -27.83 -19.58 -24.41
N VAL A 46 -28.50 -20.60 -24.91
CA VAL A 46 -29.92 -20.86 -24.67
C VAL A 46 -30.16 -22.27 -24.14
N VAL A 47 -31.32 -22.47 -23.56
CA VAL A 47 -31.80 -23.81 -23.18
C VAL A 47 -32.20 -24.59 -24.41
N GLY A 48 -31.65 -25.78 -24.60
CA GLY A 48 -32.00 -26.69 -25.67
C GLY A 48 -32.45 -28.05 -25.17
N LYS A 49 -33.29 -28.74 -25.97
CA LYS A 49 -33.69 -30.11 -25.71
C LYS A 49 -33.16 -31.04 -26.77
N LEU A 50 -32.51 -32.09 -26.36
CA LEU A 50 -32.01 -33.14 -27.27
C LEU A 50 -33.17 -33.97 -27.81
N LEU A 51 -33.48 -33.81 -29.10
CA LEU A 51 -34.53 -34.61 -29.77
C LEU A 51 -34.06 -36.00 -30.15
N SER A 52 -32.79 -36.10 -30.61
CA SER A 52 -32.17 -37.38 -30.93
C SER A 52 -30.66 -37.32 -30.67
N VAL A 53 -30.07 -38.43 -30.27
CA VAL A 53 -28.64 -38.63 -30.09
C VAL A 53 -28.25 -39.93 -30.78
N VAL A 54 -27.45 -39.81 -31.84
CA VAL A 54 -27.00 -40.96 -32.63
C VAL A 54 -25.48 -41.04 -32.71
N PRO A 55 -24.86 -42.23 -32.73
CA PRO A 55 -23.42 -42.39 -32.90
C PRO A 55 -22.92 -41.72 -34.18
N HIS A 56 -21.73 -41.13 -34.14
CA HIS A 56 -21.09 -40.53 -35.30
C HIS A 56 -20.50 -41.62 -36.22
N GLU A 57 -20.80 -41.57 -37.55
CA GLU A 57 -20.39 -42.59 -38.50
C GLU A 57 -18.87 -42.84 -38.58
N ASN A 58 -18.05 -41.83 -38.30
CA ASN A 58 -16.59 -41.87 -38.44
C ASN A 58 -15.85 -41.67 -37.09
N SER A 59 -16.51 -41.99 -35.96
CA SER A 59 -15.88 -41.82 -34.64
C SER A 59 -16.54 -42.68 -33.58
N ASP A 60 -15.71 -43.37 -32.78
CA ASP A 60 -16.16 -44.20 -31.65
C ASP A 60 -16.53 -43.37 -30.39
N HIS A 61 -16.21 -42.07 -30.39
CA HIS A 61 -16.35 -41.22 -29.20
C HIS A 61 -17.31 -40.03 -29.43
N LEU A 62 -17.73 -39.76 -30.67
CA LEU A 62 -18.60 -38.65 -30.99
C LEU A 62 -20.03 -39.11 -31.18
N VAL A 63 -20.96 -38.24 -30.81
CA VAL A 63 -22.40 -38.38 -31.10
C VAL A 63 -22.90 -37.18 -31.83
N VAL A 64 -23.87 -37.37 -32.71
CA VAL A 64 -24.57 -36.31 -33.43
C VAL A 64 -25.93 -36.10 -32.78
N CYS A 65 -26.19 -34.90 -32.34
CA CYS A 65 -27.41 -34.52 -31.66
C CYS A 65 -28.27 -33.61 -32.55
N GLN A 66 -29.55 -33.86 -32.61
CA GLN A 66 -30.55 -32.90 -33.10
C GLN A 66 -31.11 -32.18 -31.87
N VAL A 67 -31.00 -30.87 -31.84
CA VAL A 67 -31.31 -30.06 -30.68
C VAL A 67 -32.38 -29.03 -31.02
N ASP A 68 -33.49 -29.07 -30.29
CA ASP A 68 -34.48 -28.03 -30.30
C ASP A 68 -34.04 -26.87 -29.41
N VAL A 69 -33.87 -25.69 -29.98
CA VAL A 69 -33.45 -24.46 -29.30
C VAL A 69 -34.54 -23.37 -29.37
N GLY A 70 -35.80 -23.78 -29.58
CA GLY A 70 -36.93 -22.86 -29.69
C GLY A 70 -37.00 -22.12 -31.03
N GLN A 71 -36.27 -22.59 -32.05
CA GLN A 71 -36.31 -22.05 -33.42
C GLN A 71 -37.23 -22.91 -34.32
N GLU A 72 -37.56 -22.41 -35.53
CA GLU A 72 -38.45 -23.14 -36.46
C GLU A 72 -37.92 -24.55 -36.82
N GLN A 73 -36.60 -24.72 -36.81
CA GLN A 73 -35.94 -26.01 -37.12
C GLN A 73 -34.91 -26.35 -36.08
N PRO A 74 -34.78 -27.65 -35.67
CA PRO A 74 -33.73 -28.11 -34.82
C PRO A 74 -32.36 -27.89 -35.45
N ILE A 75 -31.33 -27.64 -34.59
CA ILE A 75 -29.95 -27.51 -35.03
C ILE A 75 -29.19 -28.80 -34.76
N GLN A 76 -28.22 -29.08 -35.62
CA GLN A 76 -27.30 -30.22 -35.45
C GLN A 76 -26.06 -29.82 -34.69
N ILE A 77 -25.75 -30.57 -33.65
CA ILE A 77 -24.52 -30.39 -32.84
C ILE A 77 -23.82 -31.72 -32.68
N VAL A 78 -22.49 -31.72 -32.81
CA VAL A 78 -21.63 -32.88 -32.57
C VAL A 78 -20.91 -32.70 -31.25
N THR A 79 -21.00 -33.69 -30.37
CA THR A 79 -20.30 -33.68 -29.07
C THR A 79 -19.58 -34.99 -28.79
N GLY A 80 -18.53 -34.93 -27.95
CA GLY A 80 -17.82 -36.11 -27.44
C GLY A 80 -18.23 -36.51 -26.01
N ALA A 81 -19.22 -35.82 -25.45
CA ALA A 81 -19.65 -36.11 -24.08
C ALA A 81 -20.52 -37.38 -24.03
N PRO A 82 -20.19 -38.33 -23.14
CA PRO A 82 -20.88 -39.63 -23.06
C PRO A 82 -22.19 -39.59 -22.28
N ASN A 83 -22.50 -38.48 -21.59
CA ASN A 83 -23.61 -38.37 -20.63
C ASN A 83 -24.89 -37.81 -21.22
N VAL A 84 -24.99 -37.67 -22.53
CA VAL A 84 -26.18 -37.10 -23.22
C VAL A 84 -27.09 -38.16 -23.81
N LYS A 85 -28.41 -37.99 -23.70
CA LYS A 85 -29.46 -38.83 -24.30
C LYS A 85 -30.61 -38.01 -24.83
N ALA A 86 -31.38 -38.58 -25.70
CA ALA A 86 -32.64 -37.97 -26.20
C ALA A 86 -33.59 -37.65 -25.03
N GLY A 87 -34.13 -36.45 -25.02
CA GLY A 87 -34.98 -35.91 -23.98
C GLY A 87 -34.28 -35.01 -22.97
N ASP A 88 -32.94 -35.00 -22.90
CA ASP A 88 -32.20 -34.18 -21.96
C ASP A 88 -32.34 -32.71 -22.32
N ILE A 89 -32.35 -31.86 -21.27
CA ILE A 89 -32.34 -30.41 -21.37
C ILE A 89 -30.91 -29.94 -21.03
N VAL A 90 -30.34 -29.13 -21.92
CA VAL A 90 -28.92 -28.75 -21.88
C VAL A 90 -28.68 -27.29 -22.27
N PRO A 91 -27.60 -26.65 -21.81
CA PRO A 91 -27.19 -25.35 -22.34
C PRO A 91 -26.59 -25.49 -23.73
N VAL A 92 -27.06 -24.67 -24.65
CA VAL A 92 -26.62 -24.64 -26.05
C VAL A 92 -26.01 -23.30 -26.41
N ALA A 93 -24.71 -23.27 -26.62
CA ALA A 93 -24.03 -22.14 -27.20
C ALA A 93 -24.27 -22.10 -28.72
N LEU A 94 -25.05 -21.13 -29.19
CA LEU A 94 -25.35 -20.92 -30.58
C LEU A 94 -24.14 -20.37 -31.36
N CYS A 95 -24.18 -20.42 -32.69
CA CYS A 95 -23.17 -19.77 -33.50
C CYS A 95 -23.09 -18.25 -33.18
N GLY A 96 -21.91 -17.75 -32.88
CA GLY A 96 -21.67 -16.39 -32.39
C GLY A 96 -21.70 -16.24 -30.87
N ALA A 97 -21.94 -17.33 -30.12
CA ALA A 97 -21.83 -17.30 -28.64
C ALA A 97 -20.41 -16.98 -28.18
N GLU A 98 -20.35 -16.25 -27.07
CA GLU A 98 -19.13 -16.00 -26.30
C GLU A 98 -19.25 -16.70 -24.95
N LEU A 99 -18.20 -17.39 -24.52
CA LEU A 99 -18.14 -18.11 -23.27
C LEU A 99 -16.99 -17.55 -22.41
N PRO A 100 -16.98 -17.79 -21.12
CA PRO A 100 -15.85 -17.44 -20.25
C PRO A 100 -14.51 -17.82 -20.86
N ASN A 101 -13.45 -17.06 -20.54
CA ASN A 101 -12.11 -17.17 -21.15
C ASN A 101 -12.04 -16.80 -22.67
N GLY A 102 -13.04 -16.08 -23.19
CA GLY A 102 -13.03 -15.55 -24.56
C GLY A 102 -13.25 -16.58 -25.65
N VAL A 103 -13.80 -17.75 -25.32
CA VAL A 103 -14.14 -18.80 -26.30
C VAL A 103 -15.32 -18.33 -27.16
N LYS A 104 -15.11 -18.30 -28.48
CA LYS A 104 -16.17 -17.92 -29.45
C LYS A 104 -16.61 -19.11 -30.27
N ILE A 105 -17.91 -19.39 -30.27
CA ILE A 105 -18.50 -20.52 -30.95
C ILE A 105 -18.79 -20.16 -32.41
N LYS A 106 -18.31 -20.99 -33.32
CA LYS A 106 -18.52 -20.83 -34.77
C LYS A 106 -19.06 -22.12 -35.36
N LYS A 107 -19.77 -22.00 -36.47
CA LYS A 107 -20.15 -23.15 -37.29
C LYS A 107 -18.89 -23.93 -37.70
N GLY A 108 -18.85 -25.20 -37.40
CA GLY A 108 -17.71 -26.07 -37.67
C GLY A 108 -18.07 -27.42 -38.26
N LYS A 109 -17.08 -28.23 -38.58
CA LYS A 109 -17.21 -29.63 -38.93
C LYS A 109 -16.33 -30.49 -38.04
N LEU A 110 -16.92 -31.48 -37.42
CA LEU A 110 -16.19 -32.46 -36.60
C LEU A 110 -16.20 -33.79 -37.40
N ARG A 111 -14.99 -34.26 -37.79
CA ARG A 111 -14.80 -35.46 -38.63
C ARG A 111 -15.77 -35.55 -39.84
N GLY A 112 -16.02 -34.36 -40.48
CA GLY A 112 -16.87 -34.28 -41.71
C GLY A 112 -18.34 -33.93 -41.45
N VAL A 113 -18.84 -34.09 -40.21
CA VAL A 113 -20.24 -33.79 -39.85
C VAL A 113 -20.33 -32.35 -39.34
N GLU A 114 -21.33 -31.58 -39.82
CA GLU A 114 -21.53 -30.18 -39.42
C GLU A 114 -22.02 -30.08 -37.96
N SER A 115 -21.45 -29.13 -37.22
CA SER A 115 -21.92 -28.73 -35.91
C SER A 115 -22.25 -27.24 -35.92
N ASN A 116 -23.51 -26.90 -35.61
CA ASN A 116 -24.05 -25.52 -35.67
C ASN A 116 -24.17 -24.91 -34.26
N GLY A 117 -23.23 -25.20 -33.38
CA GLY A 117 -23.20 -24.76 -32.00
C GLY A 117 -22.41 -25.75 -31.14
N MET A 118 -22.47 -25.55 -29.82
CA MET A 118 -21.81 -26.42 -28.84
C MET A 118 -22.76 -26.65 -27.65
N LEU A 119 -22.80 -27.88 -27.14
CA LEU A 119 -23.41 -28.19 -25.84
C LEU A 119 -22.39 -27.82 -24.76
N CYS A 120 -22.83 -27.17 -23.66
CA CYS A 120 -21.93 -26.68 -22.64
C CYS A 120 -21.92 -27.55 -21.37
N SER A 121 -20.75 -27.77 -20.84
CA SER A 121 -20.48 -28.22 -19.47
C SER A 121 -20.62 -27.09 -18.46
N LEU A 122 -20.62 -27.40 -17.16
CA LEU A 122 -20.54 -26.37 -16.10
C LEU A 122 -19.27 -25.52 -16.24
N GLY A 123 -18.11 -26.15 -16.47
CA GLY A 123 -16.83 -25.47 -16.58
C GLY A 123 -16.80 -24.46 -17.76
N GLU A 124 -17.43 -24.78 -18.88
CA GLU A 124 -17.53 -23.86 -20.02
C GLU A 124 -18.42 -22.63 -19.73
N LEU A 125 -19.36 -22.77 -18.81
CA LEU A 125 -20.17 -21.67 -18.28
C LEU A 125 -19.51 -20.96 -17.07
N GLY A 126 -18.30 -21.33 -16.68
CA GLY A 126 -17.62 -20.77 -15.50
C GLY A 126 -18.23 -21.21 -14.17
N LEU A 127 -19.00 -22.32 -14.15
CA LEU A 127 -19.72 -22.86 -13.01
C LEU A 127 -19.10 -24.18 -12.52
N THR A 128 -19.52 -24.62 -11.34
CA THR A 128 -19.02 -25.82 -10.70
C THR A 128 -20.15 -26.70 -10.18
N VAL A 129 -19.85 -27.95 -9.78
CA VAL A 129 -20.79 -28.83 -9.09
C VAL A 129 -21.25 -28.30 -7.72
N HIS A 130 -20.60 -27.30 -7.18
CA HIS A 130 -21.06 -26.61 -5.96
C HIS A 130 -22.26 -25.70 -6.27
N ASP A 131 -22.29 -25.11 -7.47
CA ASP A 131 -23.43 -24.32 -7.93
C ASP A 131 -24.62 -25.20 -8.30
N PHE A 132 -24.35 -26.38 -8.87
CA PHE A 132 -25.34 -27.36 -9.29
C PHE A 132 -24.94 -28.79 -8.83
N PRO A 133 -25.22 -29.15 -7.56
CA PRO A 133 -24.75 -30.40 -6.95
C PRO A 133 -25.27 -31.69 -7.61
N TYR A 134 -26.31 -31.62 -8.40
CA TYR A 134 -26.85 -32.76 -9.18
C TYR A 134 -26.11 -32.99 -10.51
N ALA A 135 -25.29 -32.02 -10.93
CA ALA A 135 -24.53 -32.10 -12.18
C ALA A 135 -23.23 -32.90 -11.98
N ILE A 136 -22.67 -33.40 -13.05
CA ILE A 136 -21.38 -34.07 -13.05
C ILE A 136 -20.29 -33.08 -13.46
N ALA A 137 -19.09 -33.26 -12.90
CA ALA A 137 -17.96 -32.36 -13.17
C ALA A 137 -17.47 -32.47 -14.64
N ASP A 138 -17.34 -33.69 -15.13
CA ASP A 138 -16.86 -34.00 -16.48
C ASP A 138 -18.01 -34.46 -17.39
N GLY A 139 -18.62 -33.54 -18.13
CA GLY A 139 -19.72 -33.83 -19.07
C GLY A 139 -20.59 -32.62 -19.33
N ILE A 140 -21.55 -32.78 -20.23
CA ILE A 140 -22.55 -31.74 -20.52
C ILE A 140 -23.41 -31.50 -19.29
N PHE A 141 -23.67 -30.24 -18.99
CA PHE A 141 -24.57 -29.84 -17.92
C PHE A 141 -26.04 -30.22 -18.30
N LEU A 142 -26.61 -31.17 -17.56
CA LEU A 142 -28.01 -31.53 -17.71
C LEU A 142 -28.86 -30.69 -16.77
N ILE A 143 -29.66 -29.77 -17.32
CA ILE A 143 -30.47 -28.82 -16.55
C ILE A 143 -31.67 -29.56 -15.94
N GLN A 144 -31.82 -29.45 -14.61
CA GLN A 144 -32.96 -30.02 -13.88
C GLN A 144 -33.93 -28.93 -13.37
N GLU A 145 -33.55 -27.67 -13.54
CA GLU A 145 -34.41 -26.52 -13.23
C GLU A 145 -35.63 -26.45 -14.19
N ASP A 146 -36.72 -25.88 -13.66
CA ASP A 146 -37.89 -25.58 -14.49
C ASP A 146 -37.56 -24.44 -15.44
N CYS A 147 -37.53 -24.73 -16.76
CA CYS A 147 -37.13 -23.80 -17.80
C CYS A 147 -37.80 -24.09 -19.13
N GLN A 148 -37.84 -23.09 -20.01
CA GLN A 148 -38.44 -23.20 -21.35
C GLN A 148 -37.37 -23.42 -22.43
N ILE A 149 -37.68 -24.21 -23.44
CA ILE A 149 -36.80 -24.40 -24.60
C ILE A 149 -36.62 -23.05 -25.32
N GLY A 150 -35.37 -22.70 -25.62
CA GLY A 150 -35.02 -21.41 -26.22
C GLY A 150 -34.87 -20.25 -25.24
N GLN A 151 -35.16 -20.47 -23.94
CA GLN A 151 -34.96 -19.48 -22.90
C GLN A 151 -33.47 -19.13 -22.77
N ASP A 152 -33.19 -17.89 -22.46
CA ASP A 152 -31.81 -17.46 -22.15
C ASP A 152 -31.26 -18.21 -20.93
N ILE A 153 -30.01 -18.63 -21.02
CA ILE A 153 -29.39 -19.46 -19.97
C ILE A 153 -29.32 -18.74 -18.64
N HIS A 154 -29.09 -17.41 -18.62
CA HIS A 154 -28.98 -16.63 -17.39
C HIS A 154 -30.24 -16.72 -16.53
N GLU A 155 -31.40 -16.62 -17.19
CA GLU A 155 -32.69 -16.74 -16.51
C GLU A 155 -32.94 -18.19 -16.06
N ALA A 156 -32.64 -19.15 -16.94
CA ALA A 156 -32.91 -20.56 -16.68
C ALA A 156 -32.14 -21.11 -15.44
N ILE A 157 -30.93 -20.73 -15.28
CA ILE A 157 -30.05 -21.24 -14.22
C ILE A 157 -29.70 -20.20 -13.13
N GLY A 158 -30.34 -19.01 -13.17
CA GLY A 158 -30.21 -18.00 -12.09
C GLY A 158 -28.90 -17.20 -12.08
N LEU A 159 -28.32 -16.95 -13.26
CA LEU A 159 -27.19 -16.05 -13.44
C LEU A 159 -27.66 -14.61 -13.79
N ASN A 160 -28.65 -14.12 -13.09
CA ASN A 160 -29.32 -12.84 -13.40
C ASN A 160 -29.30 -11.90 -12.17
N ASP A 161 -28.26 -11.98 -11.36
CA ASP A 161 -28.00 -11.04 -10.27
C ASP A 161 -26.88 -10.07 -10.66
N THR A 162 -26.80 -8.96 -9.95
CA THR A 162 -25.68 -8.04 -10.01
C THR A 162 -24.99 -8.03 -8.66
N SER A 163 -23.70 -8.33 -8.67
CA SER A 163 -22.81 -8.21 -7.51
C SER A 163 -22.18 -6.82 -7.49
N VAL A 164 -22.37 -6.08 -6.41
CA VAL A 164 -21.77 -4.77 -6.19
C VAL A 164 -20.67 -4.88 -5.13
N GLU A 165 -19.44 -4.62 -5.51
CA GLU A 165 -18.28 -4.64 -4.60
C GLU A 165 -18.13 -3.31 -3.89
N PHE A 166 -18.18 -3.34 -2.57
CA PHE A 166 -17.95 -2.20 -1.68
C PHE A 166 -16.58 -2.26 -1.02
N GLU A 167 -15.86 -1.14 -1.03
CA GLU A 167 -14.69 -0.91 -0.19
C GLU A 167 -15.14 -0.40 1.17
N ILE A 168 -15.22 -1.30 2.16
CA ILE A 168 -15.67 -0.95 3.51
C ILE A 168 -14.49 -0.50 4.36
N THR A 169 -14.55 0.72 4.86
CA THR A 169 -13.57 1.32 5.76
C THR A 169 -13.54 0.63 7.13
N SER A 170 -12.43 0.77 7.86
CA SER A 170 -12.25 0.06 9.12
C SER A 170 -13.19 0.50 10.24
N ASN A 171 -13.75 1.71 10.16
CA ASN A 171 -14.70 2.27 11.12
C ASN A 171 -16.15 1.80 10.90
N ARG A 172 -16.44 1.17 9.75
CA ARG A 172 -17.81 0.73 9.39
C ARG A 172 -17.92 -0.79 9.26
N PRO A 173 -17.57 -1.58 10.31
CA PRO A 173 -17.70 -3.04 10.26
C PRO A 173 -19.15 -3.51 10.05
N ASP A 174 -20.16 -2.73 10.46
CA ASP A 174 -21.58 -2.96 10.23
C ASP A 174 -21.90 -3.15 8.73
N CYS A 175 -21.24 -2.41 7.85
CA CYS A 175 -21.39 -2.48 6.39
C CYS A 175 -20.71 -3.73 5.76
N LEU A 176 -20.00 -4.57 6.52
CA LEU A 176 -19.56 -5.90 6.06
C LEU A 176 -20.68 -6.93 6.04
N SER A 177 -21.92 -6.46 5.91
CA SER A 177 -23.14 -7.29 5.89
C SER A 177 -24.20 -6.73 4.94
N VAL A 178 -25.07 -7.62 4.47
CA VAL A 178 -26.23 -7.25 3.62
C VAL A 178 -27.17 -6.31 4.41
N THR A 179 -27.45 -6.62 5.67
CA THR A 179 -28.34 -5.79 6.50
C THR A 179 -27.74 -4.42 6.82
N GLY A 180 -26.43 -4.33 6.99
CA GLY A 180 -25.74 -3.05 7.17
C GLY A 180 -25.79 -2.18 5.94
N LEU A 181 -25.49 -2.74 4.77
CA LEU A 181 -25.62 -2.02 3.49
C LEU A 181 -27.09 -1.71 3.15
N ALA A 182 -28.03 -2.53 3.59
CA ALA A 182 -29.46 -2.24 3.43
C ALA A 182 -29.89 -1.02 4.29
N ARG A 183 -29.36 -0.85 5.51
CA ARG A 183 -29.57 0.36 6.32
C ARG A 183 -29.03 1.60 5.61
N GLU A 184 -27.81 1.50 5.09
CA GLU A 184 -27.19 2.60 4.35
C GLU A 184 -27.99 2.96 3.08
N ALA A 185 -28.43 1.94 2.33
CA ALA A 185 -29.27 2.16 1.15
C ALA A 185 -30.63 2.79 1.52
N ALA A 186 -31.28 2.30 2.57
CA ALA A 186 -32.55 2.84 3.04
C ALA A 186 -32.42 4.32 3.45
N ALA A 187 -31.36 4.67 4.19
CA ALA A 187 -31.07 6.04 4.59
C ALA A 187 -30.71 6.93 3.40
N THR A 188 -29.89 6.43 2.46
CA THR A 188 -29.48 7.17 1.26
C THR A 188 -30.65 7.52 0.34
N TYR A 189 -31.62 6.61 0.21
CA TYR A 189 -32.80 6.78 -0.65
C TYR A 189 -34.06 7.24 0.11
N HIS A 190 -33.96 7.48 1.42
CA HIS A 190 -35.08 7.85 2.29
C HIS A 190 -36.29 6.92 2.17
N VAL A 191 -36.04 5.62 2.13
CA VAL A 191 -37.06 4.58 1.99
C VAL A 191 -37.11 3.66 3.22
N PRO A 192 -38.24 2.97 3.46
CA PRO A 192 -38.34 2.05 4.60
C PRO A 192 -37.36 0.89 4.53
N LEU A 193 -36.81 0.51 5.68
CA LEU A 193 -36.00 -0.68 5.90
C LEU A 193 -36.84 -1.80 6.51
N ASN A 194 -36.85 -2.99 5.91
CA ASN A 194 -37.64 -4.15 6.32
C ASN A 194 -36.79 -5.23 6.97
N LEU A 195 -36.31 -4.98 8.19
CA LEU A 195 -35.59 -6.00 8.96
C LEU A 195 -36.59 -6.91 9.71
N LYS A 196 -36.54 -8.19 9.41
CA LYS A 196 -37.34 -9.20 10.13
C LYS A 196 -36.57 -9.72 11.34
N LYS A 197 -37.28 -9.94 12.46
CA LYS A 197 -36.71 -10.68 13.61
C LYS A 197 -36.75 -12.17 13.28
N PRO A 198 -35.63 -12.89 13.51
CA PRO A 198 -35.63 -14.34 13.36
C PRO A 198 -36.62 -15.01 14.29
N THR A 199 -37.26 -16.06 13.80
CA THR A 199 -38.21 -16.87 14.60
C THR A 199 -38.00 -18.33 14.27
N PHE A 200 -37.90 -19.16 15.29
CA PHE A 200 -37.84 -20.61 15.18
C PHE A 200 -38.70 -21.29 16.26
N GLN A 201 -39.16 -22.49 16.01
CA GLN A 201 -40.00 -23.25 16.98
C GLN A 201 -39.12 -24.03 17.94
N GLY A 202 -38.13 -24.74 17.45
CA GLY A 202 -37.22 -25.59 18.19
C GLY A 202 -37.90 -26.80 18.87
N ILE A 203 -37.11 -27.80 19.19
CA ILE A 203 -37.56 -28.95 20.00
C ILE A 203 -37.35 -28.71 21.49
N ASP A 204 -38.16 -29.34 22.31
CA ASP A 204 -37.97 -29.31 23.75
C ASP A 204 -36.67 -30.02 24.18
N GLY A 205 -35.96 -29.43 25.13
CA GLY A 205 -34.72 -29.97 25.67
C GLY A 205 -33.93 -28.87 26.42
N ASN A 206 -33.01 -29.30 27.26
CA ASN A 206 -32.10 -28.37 27.90
C ASN A 206 -30.69 -28.55 27.31
N ILE A 207 -30.16 -27.50 26.75
CA ILE A 207 -28.82 -27.51 26.16
C ILE A 207 -27.74 -27.90 27.18
N GLN A 208 -27.91 -27.54 28.44
CA GLN A 208 -26.96 -27.83 29.53
C GLN A 208 -26.81 -29.32 29.83
N ASP A 209 -27.72 -30.17 29.35
CA ASP A 209 -27.63 -31.63 29.49
C ASP A 209 -26.57 -32.21 28.54
N ALA A 210 -26.22 -31.48 27.47
CA ALA A 210 -25.30 -31.94 26.42
C ALA A 210 -24.07 -31.03 26.24
N LEU A 211 -24.17 -29.76 26.61
CA LEU A 211 -23.09 -28.79 26.39
C LEU A 211 -22.92 -27.87 27.61
N GLN A 212 -21.67 -27.67 28.01
CA GLN A 212 -21.24 -26.63 28.93
C GLN A 212 -20.28 -25.69 28.26
N VAL A 213 -20.35 -24.40 28.62
CA VAL A 213 -19.42 -23.37 28.10
C VAL A 213 -18.79 -22.63 29.28
N GLU A 214 -17.49 -22.46 29.26
CA GLU A 214 -16.71 -21.71 30.22
C GLU A 214 -15.85 -20.66 29.52
N ILE A 215 -15.91 -19.39 29.92
CA ILE A 215 -15.03 -18.34 29.46
C ILE A 215 -14.00 -18.01 30.53
N GLN A 216 -12.74 -18.41 30.33
CA GLN A 216 -11.66 -18.13 31.26
C GLN A 216 -11.09 -16.72 31.07
N ASN A 217 -11.09 -16.20 29.83
CA ASN A 217 -10.63 -14.86 29.54
C ASN A 217 -11.79 -13.98 29.04
N LYS A 218 -12.44 -13.30 29.95
CA LYS A 218 -13.63 -12.46 29.69
C LYS A 218 -13.27 -11.15 28.94
N GLU A 219 -12.04 -10.66 29.05
CA GLU A 219 -11.59 -9.47 28.35
C GLU A 219 -11.46 -9.74 26.85
N LYS A 220 -10.93 -10.92 26.50
CA LYS A 220 -10.74 -11.32 25.10
C LYS A 220 -11.98 -11.94 24.45
N CYS A 221 -12.90 -12.50 25.25
CA CYS A 221 -14.19 -13.01 24.82
C CYS A 221 -15.29 -12.51 25.75
N PRO A 222 -15.78 -11.28 25.56
CA PRO A 222 -16.84 -10.70 26.40
C PRO A 222 -18.19 -11.37 26.24
N ARG A 223 -18.48 -12.01 25.11
CA ARG A 223 -19.75 -12.71 24.89
C ARG A 223 -19.54 -13.97 24.05
N TYR A 224 -20.22 -15.04 24.48
CA TYR A 224 -20.24 -16.31 23.76
C TYR A 224 -21.64 -16.92 23.82
N ALA A 225 -22.29 -17.04 22.68
CA ALA A 225 -23.56 -17.71 22.52
C ALA A 225 -23.38 -19.05 21.83
N ALA A 226 -24.03 -20.09 22.33
CA ALA A 226 -24.00 -21.42 21.75
C ALA A 226 -25.38 -22.06 21.73
N GLY A 227 -25.63 -22.85 20.69
CA GLY A 227 -26.86 -23.60 20.59
C GLY A 227 -26.65 -24.94 19.88
N ILE A 228 -27.57 -25.90 20.12
CA ILE A 228 -27.48 -27.27 19.59
C ILE A 228 -28.57 -27.53 18.56
N VAL A 229 -28.16 -28.15 17.48
CA VAL A 229 -29.05 -28.75 16.48
C VAL A 229 -28.87 -30.25 16.50
N LYS A 230 -29.98 -31.00 16.69
CA LYS A 230 -30.02 -32.47 16.69
C LYS A 230 -30.59 -32.99 15.36
N ASN A 231 -30.43 -34.27 15.14
CA ASN A 231 -30.99 -34.97 13.97
C ASN A 231 -30.61 -34.31 12.63
N VAL A 232 -29.35 -33.88 12.58
CA VAL A 232 -28.79 -33.16 11.44
C VAL A 232 -28.86 -33.99 10.16
N LYS A 233 -29.22 -33.34 9.07
CA LYS A 233 -29.25 -33.91 7.72
C LYS A 233 -28.39 -33.07 6.80
N ILE A 234 -27.22 -33.57 6.47
CA ILE A 234 -26.32 -32.90 5.52
C ILE A 234 -26.88 -33.08 4.11
N ALA A 235 -27.07 -32.00 3.42
CA ALA A 235 -27.55 -31.95 2.04
C ALA A 235 -27.04 -30.69 1.33
N PRO A 236 -27.11 -30.63 0.00
CA PRO A 236 -26.90 -29.37 -0.72
C PRO A 236 -27.91 -28.30 -0.27
N SER A 237 -27.46 -27.07 -0.20
CA SER A 237 -28.32 -25.91 0.06
C SER A 237 -29.34 -25.70 -1.08
N PRO A 238 -30.51 -25.12 -0.81
CA PRO A 238 -31.45 -24.79 -1.87
C PRO A 238 -30.89 -23.75 -2.84
N ARG A 239 -31.42 -23.73 -4.05
CA ARG A 239 -30.96 -22.89 -5.16
C ARG A 239 -30.84 -21.40 -4.76
N TRP A 240 -31.87 -20.83 -4.14
CA TRP A 240 -31.88 -19.44 -3.74
C TRP A 240 -30.72 -19.06 -2.78
N MET A 241 -30.32 -19.96 -1.91
CA MET A 241 -29.20 -19.73 -0.96
C MET A 241 -27.85 -19.84 -1.70
N ARG A 242 -27.70 -20.82 -2.60
CA ARG A 242 -26.49 -20.99 -3.40
C ARG A 242 -26.25 -19.79 -4.34
N GLU A 243 -27.31 -19.29 -4.98
CA GLU A 243 -27.25 -18.09 -5.83
C GLU A 243 -26.78 -16.87 -5.05
N ARG A 244 -27.33 -16.62 -3.86
CA ARG A 244 -26.93 -15.48 -3.01
C ARG A 244 -25.48 -15.59 -2.51
N LEU A 245 -25.06 -16.77 -2.09
CA LEU A 245 -23.67 -17.03 -1.69
C LEU A 245 -22.72 -16.81 -2.86
N ARG A 246 -23.03 -17.35 -4.02
CA ARG A 246 -22.23 -17.17 -5.25
C ARG A 246 -22.11 -15.69 -5.63
N ALA A 247 -23.23 -14.96 -5.72
CA ALA A 247 -23.25 -13.53 -6.03
C ALA A 247 -22.45 -12.70 -5.01
N SER A 248 -22.35 -13.19 -3.77
CA SER A 248 -21.54 -12.59 -2.71
C SER A 248 -20.09 -13.08 -2.67
N GLY A 249 -19.66 -13.89 -3.66
CA GLY A 249 -18.30 -14.41 -3.78
C GLY A 249 -17.97 -15.60 -2.87
N VAL A 250 -18.96 -16.23 -2.26
CA VAL A 250 -18.79 -17.40 -1.40
C VAL A 250 -19.25 -18.67 -2.11
N ARG A 251 -18.37 -19.68 -2.17
CA ARG A 251 -18.66 -20.97 -2.77
C ARG A 251 -19.58 -21.82 -1.86
N PRO A 252 -20.74 -22.27 -2.32
CA PRO A 252 -21.59 -23.18 -1.57
C PRO A 252 -20.91 -24.52 -1.31
N ILE A 253 -21.18 -25.15 -0.15
CA ILE A 253 -20.58 -26.43 0.25
C ILE A 253 -21.68 -27.43 0.63
N ASN A 254 -22.39 -27.17 1.72
CA ASN A 254 -23.54 -27.93 2.19
C ASN A 254 -24.42 -27.03 3.08
N ASN A 255 -25.64 -27.49 3.35
CA ASN A 255 -26.64 -26.69 4.03
C ASN A 255 -26.17 -26.09 5.37
N LEU A 256 -25.41 -26.79 6.19
CA LEU A 256 -24.99 -26.27 7.50
C LEU A 256 -23.83 -25.27 7.38
N VAL A 257 -22.83 -25.56 6.57
CA VAL A 257 -21.71 -24.62 6.29
C VAL A 257 -22.24 -23.38 5.58
N ASP A 258 -23.17 -23.56 4.66
CA ASP A 258 -23.79 -22.48 3.91
C ASP A 258 -24.66 -21.59 4.81
N ILE A 259 -25.37 -22.17 5.81
CA ILE A 259 -26.09 -21.40 6.82
C ILE A 259 -25.14 -20.49 7.58
N THR A 260 -23.97 -20.97 8.04
CA THR A 260 -23.03 -20.14 8.78
C THR A 260 -22.46 -19.01 7.91
N ASN A 261 -22.13 -19.30 6.66
CA ASN A 261 -21.67 -18.31 5.69
C ASN A 261 -22.78 -17.31 5.32
N TYR A 262 -24.00 -17.80 5.11
CA TYR A 262 -25.14 -16.94 4.79
C TYR A 262 -25.42 -15.95 5.93
N VAL A 263 -25.45 -16.41 7.16
CA VAL A 263 -25.68 -15.57 8.34
C VAL A 263 -24.53 -14.57 8.55
N MET A 264 -23.30 -14.99 8.32
CA MET A 264 -22.15 -14.08 8.36
C MET A 264 -22.28 -12.96 7.32
N LEU A 265 -22.71 -13.26 6.10
CA LEU A 265 -22.93 -12.24 5.07
C LEU A 265 -24.17 -11.38 5.36
N GLU A 266 -25.23 -11.99 5.88
CA GLU A 266 -26.51 -11.31 6.18
C GLU A 266 -26.34 -10.29 7.31
N TYR A 267 -25.72 -10.69 8.43
CA TYR A 267 -25.62 -9.88 9.68
C TYR A 267 -24.21 -9.38 10.00
N GLY A 268 -23.20 -9.82 9.29
CA GLY A 268 -21.80 -9.43 9.55
C GLY A 268 -21.13 -10.22 10.68
N GLN A 269 -21.85 -11.14 11.34
CA GLN A 269 -21.38 -11.94 12.46
C GLN A 269 -20.89 -13.30 11.98
N PRO A 270 -19.59 -13.60 12.04
CA PRO A 270 -19.09 -14.93 11.73
C PRO A 270 -19.60 -15.95 12.76
N MET A 271 -19.93 -17.13 12.28
CA MET A 271 -20.35 -18.26 13.09
C MET A 271 -19.44 -19.46 12.83
N HIS A 272 -19.38 -20.37 13.79
CA HIS A 272 -18.75 -21.67 13.60
C HIS A 272 -19.70 -22.79 14.00
N ALA A 273 -19.46 -23.97 13.42
CA ALA A 273 -20.27 -25.15 13.68
C ALA A 273 -19.33 -26.32 14.05
N PHE A 274 -19.48 -26.83 15.25
CA PHE A 274 -18.72 -27.98 15.73
C PHE A 274 -19.59 -29.24 15.71
N ASP A 275 -19.03 -30.35 15.28
CA ASP A 275 -19.64 -31.65 15.54
C ASP A 275 -19.48 -31.99 17.03
N LEU A 276 -20.59 -32.16 17.75
CA LEU A 276 -20.57 -32.37 19.20
C LEU A 276 -19.78 -33.61 19.60
N ARG A 277 -19.64 -34.62 18.73
CA ARG A 277 -18.82 -35.84 18.99
C ARG A 277 -17.36 -35.51 19.26
N TYR A 278 -16.87 -34.43 18.69
CA TYR A 278 -15.47 -33.98 18.78
C TYR A 278 -15.26 -32.88 19.84
N VAL A 279 -16.31 -32.54 20.60
CA VAL A 279 -16.21 -31.65 21.77
C VAL A 279 -16.13 -32.54 23.00
N LYS A 280 -14.91 -32.79 23.48
CA LYS A 280 -14.68 -33.71 24.61
C LYS A 280 -15.48 -33.32 25.84
N ASP A 281 -16.12 -34.31 26.47
CA ASP A 281 -16.98 -34.15 27.66
C ASP A 281 -18.16 -33.16 27.48
N GLY A 282 -18.52 -32.82 26.23
CA GLY A 282 -19.52 -31.80 25.94
C GLY A 282 -19.19 -30.45 26.57
N LYS A 283 -17.91 -30.10 26.67
CA LYS A 283 -17.49 -28.83 27.31
C LYS A 283 -16.60 -28.01 26.40
N ILE A 284 -17.01 -26.78 26.17
CA ILE A 284 -16.20 -25.73 25.47
C ILE A 284 -15.56 -24.83 26.51
N VAL A 285 -14.27 -24.57 26.39
CA VAL A 285 -13.50 -23.68 27.25
C VAL A 285 -12.83 -22.62 26.36
N VAL A 286 -13.25 -21.36 26.50
CA VAL A 286 -12.61 -20.24 25.79
C VAL A 286 -11.49 -19.69 26.68
N ARG A 287 -10.24 -19.94 26.26
CA ARG A 287 -9.04 -19.66 27.06
C ARG A 287 -7.88 -19.16 26.22
N ASN A 288 -6.85 -18.66 26.86
CA ASN A 288 -5.56 -18.47 26.18
C ASN A 288 -4.96 -19.83 25.82
N ALA A 289 -4.22 -19.87 24.72
CA ALA A 289 -3.42 -21.05 24.39
C ALA A 289 -2.32 -21.28 25.45
N ALA A 290 -1.94 -22.55 25.62
CA ALA A 290 -0.79 -22.91 26.45
C ALA A 290 0.54 -22.73 25.68
N GLU A 291 1.65 -22.64 26.40
CA GLU A 291 2.96 -22.60 25.78
C GLU A 291 3.27 -23.91 25.05
N GLY A 292 3.67 -23.81 23.79
CA GLY A 292 3.98 -24.97 22.94
C GLY A 292 2.76 -25.72 22.41
N GLU A 293 1.55 -25.18 22.64
CA GLU A 293 0.31 -25.77 22.14
C GLU A 293 0.20 -25.63 20.61
N THR A 294 -0.36 -26.61 19.96
CA THR A 294 -0.53 -26.64 18.49
C THR A 294 -1.97 -26.96 18.11
N ILE A 295 -2.36 -26.51 16.91
CA ILE A 295 -3.65 -26.87 16.31
C ILE A 295 -3.46 -27.08 14.80
N THR A 296 -4.11 -28.10 14.24
CA THR A 296 -4.27 -28.24 12.77
C THR A 296 -5.60 -27.59 12.40
N THR A 297 -5.55 -26.57 11.56
CA THR A 297 -6.71 -25.79 11.14
C THR A 297 -7.38 -26.38 9.90
N LEU A 298 -8.60 -25.92 9.54
CA LEU A 298 -9.40 -26.44 8.41
C LEU A 298 -8.69 -26.43 7.03
N ASP A 299 -7.61 -25.68 6.89
CA ASP A 299 -6.75 -25.70 5.71
C ASP A 299 -5.66 -26.79 5.74
N GLY A 300 -5.70 -27.70 6.71
CA GLY A 300 -4.76 -28.84 6.87
C GLY A 300 -3.38 -28.44 7.39
N VAL A 301 -3.18 -27.18 7.81
CA VAL A 301 -1.87 -26.68 8.27
C VAL A 301 -1.79 -26.72 9.80
N THR A 302 -0.75 -27.38 10.33
CA THR A 302 -0.46 -27.36 11.77
C THR A 302 0.24 -26.06 12.16
N ARG A 303 -0.29 -25.38 13.17
CA ARG A 303 0.16 -24.07 13.62
C ARG A 303 0.59 -24.10 15.08
N ASN A 304 1.73 -23.46 15.37
CA ASN A 304 2.18 -23.25 16.74
C ASN A 304 1.43 -22.06 17.34
N LEU A 305 0.87 -22.26 18.51
CA LEU A 305 0.15 -21.24 19.26
C LEU A 305 1.06 -20.57 20.29
N SER A 306 0.70 -19.39 20.74
CA SER A 306 1.39 -18.69 21.82
C SER A 306 0.39 -18.21 22.88
N PRO A 307 0.81 -18.03 24.16
CA PRO A 307 -0.10 -17.74 25.27
C PRO A 307 -0.91 -16.44 25.14
N GLU A 308 -0.52 -15.54 24.26
CA GLU A 308 -1.33 -14.36 23.95
C GLU A 308 -2.52 -14.66 23.02
N MET A 309 -2.54 -15.79 22.32
CA MET A 309 -3.63 -16.16 21.42
C MET A 309 -4.81 -16.73 22.20
N LEU A 310 -6.03 -16.40 21.76
CA LEU A 310 -7.25 -16.97 22.29
C LEU A 310 -7.63 -18.20 21.47
N VAL A 311 -8.01 -19.26 22.14
CA VAL A 311 -8.48 -20.49 21.54
C VAL A 311 -9.84 -20.88 22.11
N ILE A 312 -10.63 -21.54 21.30
CA ILE A 312 -11.77 -22.33 21.72
C ILE A 312 -11.26 -23.75 21.89
N ALA A 313 -11.34 -24.29 23.08
CA ALA A 313 -10.83 -25.60 23.42
C ALA A 313 -11.96 -26.48 23.98
N ASP A 314 -11.79 -27.77 23.91
CA ASP A 314 -12.50 -28.71 24.77
C ASP A 314 -11.72 -28.93 26.08
N THR A 315 -11.98 -30.03 26.79
CA THR A 315 -11.29 -30.37 28.05
C THR A 315 -9.85 -30.85 27.83
N GLU A 316 -9.46 -31.21 26.60
CA GLU A 316 -8.16 -31.78 26.30
C GLU A 316 -7.29 -30.87 25.40
N LYS A 317 -7.86 -30.22 24.39
CA LYS A 317 -7.12 -29.54 23.33
C LYS A 317 -7.87 -28.38 22.70
N PRO A 318 -7.17 -27.47 21.96
CA PRO A 318 -7.83 -26.44 21.17
C PRO A 318 -8.58 -27.07 19.99
N ILE A 319 -9.80 -26.61 19.76
CA ILE A 319 -10.70 -27.01 18.66
C ILE A 319 -10.92 -25.90 17.63
N ALA A 320 -10.56 -24.66 17.97
CA ALA A 320 -10.50 -23.54 17.03
C ALA A 320 -9.56 -22.44 17.52
N VAL A 321 -9.03 -21.65 16.60
CA VAL A 321 -8.40 -20.36 16.89
C VAL A 321 -9.50 -19.31 16.88
N ALA A 322 -9.80 -18.74 18.04
CA ALA A 322 -10.95 -17.86 18.24
C ALA A 322 -10.97 -16.68 17.25
N GLY A 323 -12.06 -16.55 16.50
CA GLY A 323 -12.28 -15.52 15.50
C GLY A 323 -11.40 -15.60 14.26
N VAL A 324 -10.58 -16.63 14.10
CA VAL A 324 -9.68 -16.79 12.94
C VAL A 324 -10.03 -18.00 12.10
N MET A 325 -9.93 -19.21 12.64
CA MET A 325 -10.24 -20.45 11.88
C MET A 325 -10.51 -21.64 12.79
N GLY A 326 -11.47 -22.49 12.40
CA GLY A 326 -11.79 -23.74 13.06
C GLY A 326 -10.68 -24.78 12.94
N GLY A 327 -10.69 -25.76 13.84
CA GLY A 327 -9.83 -26.95 13.79
C GLY A 327 -10.35 -27.97 12.79
N GLU A 328 -9.45 -28.68 12.10
CA GLU A 328 -9.78 -29.65 11.06
C GLU A 328 -10.66 -30.80 11.59
N TYR A 329 -10.33 -31.33 12.74
CA TYR A 329 -10.99 -32.53 13.30
C TYR A 329 -12.30 -32.25 14.01
N SER A 330 -12.65 -31.00 14.28
CA SER A 330 -13.91 -30.62 14.95
C SER A 330 -14.99 -30.14 13.99
N GLY A 331 -14.72 -30.17 12.69
CA GLY A 331 -15.62 -29.76 11.63
C GLY A 331 -16.77 -30.73 11.37
N ILE A 332 -17.73 -30.27 10.60
CA ILE A 332 -18.89 -31.07 10.17
C ILE A 332 -18.47 -32.11 9.14
N MET A 333 -18.90 -33.35 9.34
CA MET A 333 -18.70 -34.49 8.46
C MET A 333 -20.05 -34.94 7.88
N GLU A 334 -20.03 -35.78 6.85
CA GLU A 334 -21.27 -36.33 6.22
C GLU A 334 -22.17 -37.09 7.17
N ASP A 335 -21.60 -37.73 8.22
CA ASP A 335 -22.27 -38.49 9.23
C ASP A 335 -22.55 -37.73 10.53
N THR A 336 -22.35 -36.41 10.53
CA THR A 336 -22.61 -35.53 11.68
C THR A 336 -24.12 -35.59 12.02
N ASN A 337 -24.44 -35.90 13.29
CA ASN A 337 -25.84 -36.01 13.78
C ASN A 337 -26.23 -34.83 14.71
N THR A 338 -25.28 -34.33 15.48
CA THR A 338 -25.54 -33.23 16.41
C THR A 338 -24.45 -32.17 16.27
N VAL A 339 -24.86 -30.93 16.07
CA VAL A 339 -23.99 -29.77 15.83
C VAL A 339 -24.17 -28.74 16.95
N VAL A 340 -23.07 -28.13 17.34
CA VAL A 340 -23.04 -26.95 18.19
C VAL A 340 -22.74 -25.74 17.28
N PHE A 341 -23.69 -24.80 17.17
CA PHE A 341 -23.44 -23.49 16.61
C PHE A 341 -22.85 -22.56 17.64
N GLU A 342 -21.82 -21.82 17.24
CA GLU A 342 -21.17 -20.75 17.96
C GLU A 342 -21.46 -19.40 17.31
N SER A 343 -21.81 -18.41 18.14
CA SER A 343 -21.84 -16.99 17.78
C SER A 343 -21.24 -16.19 18.92
N ALA A 344 -20.06 -15.63 18.72
CA ALA A 344 -19.31 -15.01 19.80
C ALA A 344 -18.80 -13.60 19.42
N TYR A 345 -18.49 -12.81 20.45
CA TYR A 345 -17.78 -11.55 20.31
C TYR A 345 -16.37 -11.70 20.88
N PHE A 346 -15.37 -11.54 20.05
CA PHE A 346 -13.97 -11.55 20.42
C PHE A 346 -13.37 -10.15 20.34
N GLU A 347 -12.43 -9.83 21.21
CA GLU A 347 -11.75 -8.52 21.22
C GLU A 347 -10.99 -8.30 19.89
N PRO A 348 -11.24 -7.20 19.16
CA PRO A 348 -10.75 -7.00 17.80
C PRO A 348 -9.23 -7.00 17.64
N VAL A 349 -8.51 -6.35 18.56
CA VAL A 349 -7.04 -6.24 18.51
C VAL A 349 -6.39 -7.60 18.71
N GLN A 350 -7.00 -8.43 19.59
CA GLN A 350 -6.56 -9.79 19.84
C GLN A 350 -6.66 -10.65 18.57
N VAL A 351 -7.81 -10.61 17.89
CA VAL A 351 -8.00 -11.37 16.64
C VAL A 351 -7.03 -10.89 15.56
N ARG A 352 -6.88 -9.59 15.41
CA ARG A 352 -5.94 -9.00 14.44
C ARG A 352 -4.49 -9.44 14.70
N ARG A 353 -4.03 -9.40 15.95
CA ARG A 353 -2.68 -9.82 16.34
C ARG A 353 -2.47 -11.30 16.08
N THR A 354 -3.45 -12.13 16.44
CA THR A 354 -3.42 -13.59 16.23
C THR A 354 -3.36 -13.91 14.75
N ALA A 355 -4.26 -13.35 13.94
CA ALA A 355 -4.31 -13.55 12.50
C ALA A 355 -2.99 -13.15 11.82
N LYS A 356 -2.45 -11.98 12.16
CA LYS A 356 -1.17 -11.50 11.65
C LYS A 356 0.00 -12.41 12.04
N LYS A 357 0.07 -12.87 13.29
CA LYS A 357 1.16 -13.73 13.79
C LYS A 357 1.13 -15.10 13.13
N LEU A 358 -0.06 -15.63 12.85
CA LEU A 358 -0.25 -16.90 12.14
C LEU A 358 -0.14 -16.76 10.60
N GLY A 359 0.00 -15.53 10.07
CA GLY A 359 0.02 -15.28 8.63
C GLY A 359 -1.32 -15.60 7.94
N MET A 360 -2.44 -15.49 8.66
CA MET A 360 -3.78 -15.85 8.18
C MET A 360 -4.66 -14.61 8.02
N ARG A 361 -5.44 -14.59 6.95
CA ARG A 361 -6.53 -13.63 6.77
C ARG A 361 -7.75 -14.38 6.25
N THR A 362 -8.77 -14.47 7.06
CA THR A 362 -10.04 -15.14 6.73
C THR A 362 -11.18 -14.13 6.73
N ASP A 363 -12.32 -14.49 6.12
CA ASP A 363 -13.52 -13.67 6.17
C ASP A 363 -14.00 -13.39 7.60
N ALA A 364 -13.83 -14.37 8.50
CA ALA A 364 -14.11 -14.21 9.93
C ALA A 364 -13.16 -13.20 10.58
N SER A 365 -11.84 -13.40 10.44
CA SER A 365 -10.84 -12.52 11.05
C SER A 365 -10.94 -11.08 10.53
N ALA A 366 -11.23 -10.90 9.23
CA ALA A 366 -11.41 -9.58 8.61
C ALA A 366 -12.61 -8.79 9.17
N ARG A 367 -13.62 -9.49 9.68
CA ARG A 367 -14.77 -8.90 10.38
C ARG A 367 -14.47 -8.65 11.85
N TYR A 368 -14.00 -9.66 12.59
CA TYR A 368 -13.66 -9.53 14.00
C TYR A 368 -12.62 -8.44 14.27
N GLU A 369 -11.57 -8.33 13.44
CA GLU A 369 -10.50 -7.34 13.66
C GLU A 369 -10.94 -5.88 13.57
N LYS A 370 -12.10 -5.62 12.95
CA LYS A 370 -12.71 -4.30 12.83
C LYS A 370 -13.70 -4.00 13.96
N GLY A 371 -14.08 -5.01 14.72
CA GLY A 371 -15.10 -4.94 15.78
C GLY A 371 -16.49 -5.28 15.26
N LEU A 372 -17.19 -6.11 16.01
CA LEU A 372 -18.54 -6.56 15.69
C LEU A 372 -19.55 -6.00 16.69
N ASP A 373 -20.84 -6.22 16.41
CA ASP A 373 -21.93 -5.90 17.34
C ASP A 373 -22.02 -6.95 18.47
N PRO A 374 -21.63 -6.63 19.70
CA PRO A 374 -21.73 -7.60 20.79
C PRO A 374 -23.18 -7.96 21.14
N GLU A 375 -24.17 -7.11 20.81
CA GLU A 375 -25.58 -7.41 21.01
C GLU A 375 -26.13 -8.31 19.89
N GLY A 376 -25.44 -8.43 18.76
CA GLY A 376 -25.85 -9.22 17.61
C GLY A 376 -25.74 -10.73 17.78
N CYS A 377 -24.90 -11.25 18.70
CA CYS A 377 -24.56 -12.67 18.80
C CYS A 377 -25.79 -13.59 18.91
N LEU A 378 -26.73 -13.27 19.79
CA LEU A 378 -27.91 -14.11 19.99
C LEU A 378 -28.88 -14.08 18.81
N ARG A 379 -29.15 -12.89 18.26
CA ARG A 379 -30.00 -12.73 17.07
C ARG A 379 -29.47 -13.54 15.88
N THR A 380 -28.16 -13.56 15.74
CA THR A 380 -27.47 -14.30 14.68
C THR A 380 -27.62 -15.82 14.86
N LEU A 381 -27.51 -16.30 16.09
CA LEU A 381 -27.76 -17.71 16.43
C LEU A 381 -29.19 -18.12 16.15
N GLU A 382 -30.18 -17.29 16.54
CA GLU A 382 -31.59 -17.50 16.26
C GLU A 382 -31.87 -17.54 14.75
N ARG A 383 -31.20 -16.70 13.98
CA ARG A 383 -31.32 -16.72 12.51
C ARG A 383 -30.79 -18.02 11.91
N ALA A 384 -29.67 -18.53 12.43
CA ALA A 384 -29.17 -19.83 11.99
C ALA A 384 -30.15 -20.95 12.29
N PHE A 385 -30.81 -20.93 13.45
CA PHE A 385 -31.84 -21.90 13.79
C PHE A 385 -33.10 -21.81 12.90
N GLU A 386 -33.53 -20.58 12.61
CA GLU A 386 -34.63 -20.36 11.63
C GLU A 386 -34.27 -20.96 10.27
N LEU A 387 -33.05 -20.76 9.78
CA LEU A 387 -32.58 -21.33 8.53
C LEU A 387 -32.48 -22.87 8.58
N VAL A 388 -32.02 -23.43 9.70
CA VAL A 388 -31.99 -24.90 9.92
C VAL A 388 -33.38 -25.49 9.77
N GLU A 389 -34.40 -24.90 10.42
CA GLU A 389 -35.80 -25.33 10.31
C GLU A 389 -36.34 -25.16 8.88
N LEU A 390 -36.11 -23.97 8.29
CA LEU A 390 -36.56 -23.65 6.93
C LEU A 390 -36.04 -24.67 5.89
N LEU A 391 -34.78 -25.08 6.06
CA LEU A 391 -34.12 -26.04 5.16
C LEU A 391 -34.39 -27.51 5.53
N GLY A 392 -35.00 -27.80 6.65
CA GLY A 392 -35.12 -29.15 7.18
C GLY A 392 -33.77 -29.81 7.45
N ALA A 393 -32.74 -28.98 7.76
CA ALA A 393 -31.36 -29.42 7.98
C ALA A 393 -31.10 -30.03 9.36
N GLY A 394 -32.07 -30.00 10.26
CA GLY A 394 -31.98 -30.52 11.58
C GLY A 394 -33.08 -29.96 12.49
N GLU A 395 -32.97 -30.25 13.79
CA GLU A 395 -33.91 -29.83 14.82
C GLU A 395 -33.19 -28.98 15.91
N PRO A 396 -33.30 -27.64 15.88
CA PRO A 396 -32.73 -26.79 16.91
C PRO A 396 -33.32 -27.07 18.28
N VAL A 397 -32.50 -27.14 19.33
CA VAL A 397 -32.96 -27.16 20.70
C VAL A 397 -33.38 -25.76 21.10
N ARG A 398 -34.58 -25.60 21.71
CA ARG A 398 -35.17 -24.29 22.03
C ARG A 398 -34.32 -23.48 22.99
N THR A 399 -33.59 -24.12 23.91
CA THR A 399 -32.73 -23.46 24.86
C THR A 399 -31.35 -23.26 24.25
N HIS A 400 -30.69 -22.18 24.64
CA HIS A 400 -29.33 -21.83 24.21
C HIS A 400 -28.51 -21.38 25.42
N ILE A 401 -27.16 -21.32 25.26
CA ILE A 401 -26.24 -20.72 26.23
C ILE A 401 -25.90 -19.33 25.70
N ASP A 402 -26.00 -18.32 26.56
CA ASP A 402 -25.55 -16.95 26.29
C ASP A 402 -24.79 -16.44 27.51
N LEU A 403 -23.48 -16.49 27.45
CA LEU A 403 -22.59 -15.94 28.46
C LEU A 403 -22.18 -14.52 28.03
N ASN A 404 -22.82 -13.52 28.63
CA ASN A 404 -22.60 -12.12 28.33
C ASN A 404 -21.92 -11.40 29.50
N TYR A 405 -20.65 -11.05 29.31
CA TYR A 405 -19.83 -10.25 30.21
C TYR A 405 -19.48 -8.89 29.60
N ASN A 406 -20.14 -8.51 28.49
CA ASN A 406 -19.92 -7.22 27.88
C ASN A 406 -20.52 -6.11 28.74
N GLU A 407 -19.66 -5.33 29.39
CA GLU A 407 -20.05 -4.19 30.23
C GLU A 407 -20.10 -2.88 29.43
N LYS A 408 -19.68 -2.87 28.14
CA LYS A 408 -19.65 -1.67 27.32
C LYS A 408 -21.08 -1.18 27.07
N GLN A 409 -21.39 0.00 27.59
CA GLN A 409 -22.66 0.67 27.33
C GLN A 409 -22.60 1.37 25.95
N ARG A 410 -23.78 1.60 25.38
CA ARG A 410 -23.91 2.41 24.16
C ARG A 410 -23.45 3.84 24.41
N ASN A 411 -22.73 4.41 23.48
CA ASN A 411 -22.23 5.77 23.60
C ASN A 411 -23.39 6.77 23.62
N ARG A 412 -23.34 7.70 24.58
CA ARG A 412 -24.26 8.83 24.70
C ARG A 412 -23.53 10.09 24.27
N ILE A 413 -23.94 10.67 23.15
CA ILE A 413 -23.20 11.72 22.42
C ILE A 413 -24.04 13.00 22.52
N PRO A 414 -23.49 14.16 22.93
CA PRO A 414 -24.19 15.43 22.91
C PRO A 414 -24.65 15.76 21.48
N PHE A 415 -25.93 16.12 21.34
CA PHE A 415 -26.57 16.49 20.09
C PHE A 415 -26.99 17.96 20.11
N ASP A 416 -26.20 18.79 19.45
CA ASP A 416 -26.37 20.23 19.33
C ASP A 416 -26.48 20.63 17.84
N PRO A 417 -27.71 20.83 17.33
CA PRO A 417 -27.93 21.22 15.94
C PRO A 417 -27.28 22.55 15.54
N GLU A 418 -27.20 23.53 16.46
CA GLU A 418 -26.55 24.81 16.16
C GLU A 418 -25.05 24.64 15.95
N TRP A 419 -24.42 23.83 16.82
CA TRP A 419 -23.02 23.48 16.68
C TRP A 419 -22.76 22.69 15.38
N ILE A 420 -23.61 21.73 15.03
CA ILE A 420 -23.50 20.94 13.79
C ILE A 420 -23.59 21.86 12.57
N ASN A 421 -24.58 22.76 12.52
CA ASN A 421 -24.72 23.70 11.41
C ASN A 421 -23.51 24.62 11.29
N LYS A 422 -23.01 25.13 12.41
CA LYS A 422 -21.79 25.96 12.42
C LYS A 422 -20.56 25.18 11.96
N PHE A 423 -20.43 23.92 12.34
CA PHE A 423 -19.33 23.03 11.98
C PHE A 423 -19.35 22.70 10.49
N LEU A 424 -20.53 22.41 9.93
CA LEU A 424 -20.70 22.06 8.52
C LEU A 424 -20.81 23.26 7.58
N GLY A 425 -21.17 24.44 8.12
CA GLY A 425 -21.47 25.63 7.31
C GLY A 425 -22.84 25.54 6.62
N THR A 426 -23.84 24.93 7.29
CA THR A 426 -25.17 24.66 6.80
C THR A 426 -26.25 25.36 7.66
N ASP A 427 -27.52 25.22 7.26
CA ASP A 427 -28.68 25.67 8.00
C ASP A 427 -29.79 24.59 7.96
N ILE A 428 -29.43 23.38 8.39
CA ILE A 428 -30.31 22.21 8.42
C ILE A 428 -31.14 22.27 9.70
N SER A 429 -32.44 22.03 9.59
CA SER A 429 -33.33 22.06 10.74
C SER A 429 -33.05 20.91 11.72
N ARG A 430 -33.39 21.11 13.02
CA ARG A 430 -33.30 20.02 14.00
C ARG A 430 -34.12 18.80 13.61
N GLU A 431 -35.28 19.03 13.00
CA GLU A 431 -36.18 17.96 12.56
C GLU A 431 -35.53 17.08 11.49
N GLU A 432 -34.94 17.67 10.45
CA GLU A 432 -34.21 16.93 9.41
C GLU A 432 -33.01 16.18 9.97
N MET A 433 -32.28 16.76 10.93
CA MET A 433 -31.18 16.05 11.61
C MET A 433 -31.69 14.85 12.41
N CYS A 434 -32.83 15.01 13.14
CA CYS A 434 -33.45 13.90 13.90
C CYS A 434 -33.96 12.82 12.96
N ASP A 435 -34.52 13.15 11.82
CA ASP A 435 -34.96 12.18 10.81
C ASP A 435 -33.77 11.40 10.24
N THR A 436 -32.67 12.09 9.98
CA THR A 436 -31.40 11.44 9.58
C THR A 436 -30.92 10.45 10.64
N MET A 437 -30.89 10.85 11.91
CA MET A 437 -30.48 9.96 13.00
C MET A 437 -31.40 8.74 13.10
N LYS A 438 -32.72 8.94 12.98
CA LYS A 438 -33.69 7.85 13.04
C LYS A 438 -33.55 6.85 11.86
N MET A 439 -33.28 7.34 10.64
CA MET A 439 -33.02 6.46 9.49
C MET A 439 -31.77 5.58 9.68
N LEU A 440 -30.80 6.07 10.45
CA LEU A 440 -29.58 5.36 10.80
C LEU A 440 -29.68 4.55 12.10
N GLU A 441 -30.88 4.38 12.65
CA GLU A 441 -31.17 3.72 13.93
C GLU A 441 -30.44 4.36 15.14
N ILE A 442 -30.04 5.65 15.05
CA ILE A 442 -29.48 6.42 16.16
C ILE A 442 -30.63 6.99 16.96
N GLU A 443 -30.75 6.63 18.24
CA GLU A 443 -31.80 7.09 19.13
C GLU A 443 -31.52 8.54 19.58
N VAL A 444 -32.53 9.43 19.48
CA VAL A 444 -32.43 10.82 19.94
C VAL A 444 -33.24 10.98 21.22
N ASP A 445 -32.56 11.26 22.32
CA ASP A 445 -33.13 11.51 23.64
C ASP A 445 -32.82 12.95 24.09
N GLY A 446 -33.73 13.88 23.79
CA GLY A 446 -33.51 15.31 24.03
C GLY A 446 -32.29 15.86 23.25
N ASP A 447 -31.29 16.32 23.99
CA ASP A 447 -30.03 16.85 23.44
C ASP A 447 -28.90 15.81 23.50
N THR A 448 -29.25 14.52 23.42
CA THR A 448 -28.32 13.41 23.41
C THR A 448 -28.70 12.41 22.32
N CYS A 449 -27.73 11.96 21.53
CA CYS A 449 -27.88 10.80 20.67
C CYS A 449 -27.27 9.57 21.34
N ILE A 450 -27.95 8.43 21.23
CA ILE A 450 -27.47 7.13 21.72
C ILE A 450 -27.11 6.28 20.51
N SER A 451 -25.83 5.91 20.40
CA SER A 451 -25.36 5.10 19.28
C SER A 451 -25.96 3.69 19.33
N PRO A 452 -26.36 3.10 18.20
CA PRO A 452 -26.70 1.67 18.18
C PRO A 452 -25.44 0.82 18.41
N SER A 453 -25.60 -0.39 18.92
CA SER A 453 -24.48 -1.26 19.32
C SER A 453 -23.56 -1.65 18.17
N PHE A 454 -24.08 -1.68 16.94
CA PHE A 454 -23.31 -1.99 15.73
C PHE A 454 -22.50 -0.81 15.17
N ARG A 455 -22.73 0.45 15.63
CA ARG A 455 -21.99 1.66 15.24
C ARG A 455 -20.93 1.98 16.29
N ILE A 456 -19.81 1.29 16.22
CA ILE A 456 -18.70 1.43 17.14
C ILE A 456 -17.89 2.72 16.94
N ASP A 457 -18.09 3.39 15.82
CA ASP A 457 -17.43 4.61 15.37
C ASP A 457 -18.07 5.89 15.91
N LEU A 458 -19.32 5.84 16.36
CA LEU A 458 -20.03 7.01 16.88
C LEU A 458 -19.65 7.27 18.35
N GLU A 459 -18.74 8.23 18.58
CA GLU A 459 -18.22 8.56 19.92
C GLU A 459 -18.34 10.04 20.27
N ARG A 460 -18.39 10.94 19.27
CA ARG A 460 -18.26 12.39 19.44
C ARG A 460 -19.30 13.15 18.64
N PRO A 461 -19.57 14.43 18.98
CA PRO A 461 -20.47 15.28 18.19
C PRO A 461 -20.06 15.42 16.71
N ALA A 462 -18.74 15.36 16.41
CA ALA A 462 -18.26 15.41 15.03
C ALA A 462 -18.71 14.18 14.22
N ASP A 463 -18.84 13.01 14.86
CA ASP A 463 -19.33 11.80 14.21
C ASP A 463 -20.82 11.94 13.84
N LEU A 464 -21.63 12.60 14.71
CA LEU A 464 -23.02 12.94 14.38
C LEU A 464 -23.11 13.97 13.26
N ALA A 465 -22.21 14.96 13.24
CA ALA A 465 -22.14 15.93 12.15
C ALA A 465 -21.80 15.27 10.81
N GLU A 466 -20.92 14.24 10.81
CA GLU A 466 -20.62 13.45 9.63
C GLU A 466 -21.87 12.72 9.12
N GLU A 467 -22.63 12.06 10.02
CA GLU A 467 -23.86 11.39 9.65
C GLU A 467 -24.89 12.33 9.01
N VAL A 468 -25.06 13.53 9.57
CA VAL A 468 -25.91 14.58 8.97
C VAL A 468 -25.37 14.98 7.60
N ALA A 469 -24.08 15.27 7.49
CA ALA A 469 -23.48 15.78 6.26
C ALA A 469 -23.58 14.78 5.09
N ARG A 470 -23.30 13.49 5.33
CA ARG A 470 -23.29 12.47 4.30
C ARG A 470 -24.69 12.12 3.75
N ILE A 471 -25.73 12.15 4.63
CA ILE A 471 -27.13 11.91 4.22
C ILE A 471 -27.74 13.17 3.60
N TYR A 472 -27.43 14.37 4.15
CA TYR A 472 -27.78 15.63 3.52
C TYR A 472 -27.16 15.78 2.12
N GLY A 473 -25.99 15.21 1.92
CA GLY A 473 -25.21 15.21 0.67
C GLY A 473 -24.13 16.31 0.65
N TYR A 474 -22.90 15.90 0.56
CA TYR A 474 -21.74 16.82 0.51
C TYR A 474 -21.83 17.88 -0.61
N ASN A 475 -22.47 17.54 -1.73
CA ASN A 475 -22.67 18.49 -2.84
C ASN A 475 -23.61 19.65 -2.49
N ASN A 476 -24.43 19.51 -1.46
CA ASN A 476 -25.36 20.54 -0.98
C ASN A 476 -24.67 21.52 0.00
N ILE A 477 -23.47 21.16 0.50
CA ILE A 477 -22.71 22.01 1.40
C ILE A 477 -22.00 23.08 0.58
N PRO A 478 -22.23 24.40 0.86
CA PRO A 478 -21.65 25.48 0.08
C PRO A 478 -20.12 25.55 0.26
N SER A 479 -19.41 25.69 -0.85
CA SER A 479 -17.97 25.96 -0.81
C SER A 479 -17.71 27.36 -0.28
N THR A 480 -16.85 27.50 0.72
CA THR A 480 -16.43 28.78 1.29
C THR A 480 -14.98 29.08 0.94
N VAL A 481 -14.68 30.39 0.82
CA VAL A 481 -13.31 30.87 0.60
C VAL A 481 -12.69 31.22 1.94
N ILE A 482 -11.47 30.74 2.18
CA ILE A 482 -10.70 31.12 3.37
C ILE A 482 -10.47 32.63 3.33
N LYS A 483 -10.96 33.35 4.34
CA LYS A 483 -10.75 34.79 4.51
C LYS A 483 -9.66 35.00 5.57
N GLY A 484 -8.54 35.54 5.16
CA GLY A 484 -7.44 35.88 6.08
C GLY A 484 -6.21 36.37 5.33
N VAL A 485 -5.25 36.90 6.08
CA VAL A 485 -3.92 37.23 5.52
C VAL A 485 -3.13 35.96 5.37
N ALA A 486 -2.91 35.54 4.14
CA ALA A 486 -2.06 34.39 3.86
C ALA A 486 -0.60 34.82 3.78
N ASN A 487 0.17 34.60 4.81
CA ASN A 487 1.62 34.78 4.82
C ASN A 487 2.28 33.46 4.35
N ALA A 488 2.20 33.20 3.06
CA ALA A 488 2.95 32.08 2.47
C ALA A 488 4.41 32.49 2.30
N SER A 489 5.30 31.90 3.08
CA SER A 489 6.75 32.11 2.95
C SER A 489 7.51 30.81 3.13
N LEU A 490 8.64 30.71 2.47
CA LEU A 490 9.56 29.60 2.70
C LEU A 490 10.28 29.80 4.02
N THR A 491 10.50 28.70 4.77
CA THR A 491 11.42 28.71 5.92
C THR A 491 12.85 29.03 5.46
N PRO A 492 13.73 29.48 6.34
CA PRO A 492 15.13 29.74 5.99
C PRO A 492 15.82 28.52 5.35
N LYS A 493 15.56 27.31 5.89
CA LYS A 493 16.09 26.06 5.33
C LYS A 493 15.58 25.80 3.92
N GLN A 494 14.28 26.01 3.67
CA GLN A 494 13.69 25.85 2.34
C GLN A 494 14.23 26.86 1.34
N LYS A 495 14.45 28.13 1.77
CA LYS A 495 15.06 29.17 0.93
C LYS A 495 16.48 28.77 0.53
N PHE A 496 17.28 28.37 1.51
CA PHE A 496 18.67 27.96 1.29
C PHE A 496 18.75 26.75 0.34
N ARG A 497 17.96 25.72 0.60
CA ARG A 497 17.86 24.56 -0.31
C ARG A 497 17.50 24.96 -1.74
N ARG A 498 16.51 25.84 -1.91
CA ARG A 498 16.09 26.33 -3.24
C ARG A 498 17.19 27.17 -3.92
N THR A 499 17.96 27.96 -3.15
CA THR A 499 19.11 28.67 -3.67
C THR A 499 20.16 27.72 -4.20
N LEU A 500 20.53 26.68 -3.44
CA LEU A 500 21.46 25.64 -3.87
C LEU A 500 20.97 24.90 -5.11
N GLU A 501 19.71 24.54 -5.13
CA GLU A 501 19.06 23.85 -6.26
C GLU A 501 19.13 24.68 -7.55
N ASN A 502 18.71 25.95 -7.46
CA ASN A 502 18.77 26.87 -8.60
C ASN A 502 20.20 27.13 -9.08
N ALA A 503 21.14 27.31 -8.15
CA ALA A 503 22.54 27.49 -8.49
C ALA A 503 23.13 26.26 -9.19
N THR A 504 22.77 25.07 -8.74
CA THR A 504 23.24 23.80 -9.31
C THR A 504 22.65 23.57 -10.72
N VAL A 505 21.38 23.92 -10.92
CA VAL A 505 20.78 23.91 -12.28
C VAL A 505 21.43 24.92 -13.19
N ALA A 506 21.74 26.13 -12.69
CA ALA A 506 22.35 27.21 -13.47
C ALA A 506 23.76 26.86 -13.97
N VAL A 507 24.52 26.03 -13.25
CA VAL A 507 25.82 25.53 -13.70
C VAL A 507 25.73 24.32 -14.63
N GLY A 508 24.50 23.90 -15.04
CA GLY A 508 24.27 22.89 -16.07
C GLY A 508 24.01 21.48 -15.55
N CYS A 509 23.71 21.30 -14.26
CA CYS A 509 23.38 19.99 -13.70
C CYS A 509 21.89 19.66 -13.84
N TYR A 510 21.58 18.38 -14.09
CA TYR A 510 20.23 17.83 -14.10
C TYR A 510 19.90 17.15 -12.77
N GLY A 511 18.72 17.45 -12.22
CA GLY A 511 18.25 16.85 -10.97
C GLY A 511 17.84 15.39 -11.13
N ILE A 512 18.25 14.55 -10.18
CA ILE A 512 17.84 13.16 -10.09
C ILE A 512 17.23 12.87 -8.71
N LEU A 513 16.45 11.80 -8.63
CA LEU A 513 15.93 11.24 -7.40
C LEU A 513 16.27 9.76 -7.36
N THR A 514 16.99 9.34 -6.35
CA THR A 514 17.35 7.96 -6.12
C THR A 514 16.71 7.39 -4.86
N TYR A 515 16.59 6.06 -4.78
CA TYR A 515 16.07 5.43 -3.57
C TYR A 515 16.99 5.67 -2.37
N SER A 516 16.36 5.91 -1.21
CA SER A 516 17.07 5.96 0.08
C SER A 516 17.46 4.57 0.59
N PHE A 517 16.90 3.53 -0.01
CA PHE A 517 17.21 2.13 0.29
C PHE A 517 18.31 1.64 -0.65
N ILE A 518 19.34 1.01 -0.09
CA ILE A 518 20.48 0.50 -0.86
C ILE A 518 20.83 -0.93 -0.44
N SER A 519 21.65 -1.58 -1.25
CA SER A 519 22.31 -2.82 -0.88
C SER A 519 23.52 -2.57 0.02
N PRO A 520 23.76 -3.36 1.07
CA PRO A 520 25.03 -3.34 1.82
C PRO A 520 26.27 -3.50 0.93
N LYS A 521 26.15 -4.18 -0.21
CA LYS A 521 27.23 -4.38 -1.19
C LYS A 521 27.73 -3.07 -1.83
N TYR A 522 26.92 -2.00 -1.77
CA TYR A 522 27.33 -0.70 -2.32
C TYR A 522 28.52 -0.08 -1.59
N PHE A 523 28.68 -0.38 -0.30
CA PHE A 523 29.85 0.04 0.46
C PHE A 523 31.15 -0.60 -0.05
N ASP A 524 31.08 -1.86 -0.49
CA ASP A 524 32.23 -2.54 -1.10
C ASP A 524 32.55 -1.96 -2.50
N LYS A 525 31.49 -1.64 -3.28
CA LYS A 525 31.66 -1.01 -4.60
C LYS A 525 32.43 0.32 -4.54
N ILE A 526 32.17 1.14 -3.49
CA ILE A 526 32.93 2.40 -3.27
C ILE A 526 34.22 2.20 -2.50
N ALA A 527 34.66 0.96 -2.30
CA ALA A 527 35.87 0.60 -1.57
C ALA A 527 35.92 1.15 -0.12
N LEU A 528 34.78 1.27 0.53
CA LEU A 528 34.69 1.75 1.91
C LEU A 528 35.36 0.75 2.86
N PRO A 529 36.24 1.19 3.79
CA PRO A 529 36.87 0.31 4.78
C PRO A 529 35.86 -0.49 5.59
N ALA A 530 36.22 -1.72 5.98
CA ALA A 530 35.31 -2.61 6.70
C ALA A 530 34.92 -2.09 8.10
N ASP A 531 35.79 -1.30 8.71
CA ASP A 531 35.61 -0.65 10.03
C ASP A 531 34.96 0.74 9.96
N SER A 532 34.61 1.21 8.75
CA SER A 532 34.01 2.54 8.58
C SER A 532 32.69 2.66 9.33
N SER A 533 32.49 3.79 10.02
CA SER A 533 31.21 4.12 10.68
C SER A 533 30.04 4.20 9.72
N LEU A 534 30.26 4.52 8.44
CA LEU A 534 29.23 4.58 7.41
C LEU A 534 28.64 3.20 7.07
N ARG A 535 29.26 2.10 7.49
CA ARG A 535 28.68 0.75 7.37
C ARG A 535 27.65 0.41 8.45
N LYS A 536 27.55 1.26 9.49
CA LYS A 536 26.49 1.15 10.49
C LYS A 536 25.21 1.75 9.90
N THR A 537 24.27 0.93 9.54
CA THR A 537 23.06 1.34 8.82
C THR A 537 21.79 1.02 9.60
N VAL A 538 20.70 1.70 9.27
CA VAL A 538 19.35 1.28 9.65
C VAL A 538 18.95 0.15 8.73
N VAL A 539 18.66 -1.02 9.30
CA VAL A 539 18.22 -2.22 8.57
C VAL A 539 16.70 -2.21 8.46
N ILE A 540 16.17 -2.49 7.27
CA ILE A 540 14.72 -2.56 7.02
C ILE A 540 14.22 -3.93 7.44
N SER A 541 13.19 -3.98 8.27
CA SER A 541 12.66 -5.24 8.85
C SER A 541 12.00 -6.16 7.82
N ASN A 542 11.43 -5.60 6.76
CA ASN A 542 10.73 -6.33 5.69
C ASN A 542 11.09 -5.77 4.31
N PRO A 543 12.38 -5.88 3.89
CA PRO A 543 12.83 -5.34 2.61
C PRO A 543 12.20 -6.09 1.43
N LEU A 544 12.05 -5.41 0.30
CA LEU A 544 11.64 -6.06 -0.95
C LEU A 544 12.68 -7.05 -1.48
N GLY A 545 13.96 -6.83 -1.13
CA GLY A 545 15.08 -7.68 -1.49
C GLY A 545 16.38 -7.19 -0.86
N GLU A 546 17.48 -7.92 -1.05
CA GLU A 546 18.80 -7.54 -0.54
C GLU A 546 19.25 -6.17 -1.06
N ASP A 547 18.88 -5.85 -2.31
CA ASP A 547 19.28 -4.59 -2.98
C ASP A 547 18.66 -3.34 -2.34
N THR A 548 17.65 -3.51 -1.48
CA THR A 548 16.92 -2.43 -0.80
C THR A 548 16.79 -2.69 0.70
N SER A 549 17.78 -3.36 1.29
CA SER A 549 17.68 -3.87 2.67
C SER A 549 18.16 -2.92 3.76
N VAL A 550 18.89 -1.86 3.41
CA VAL A 550 19.38 -0.87 4.38
C VAL A 550 19.16 0.56 3.90
N MET A 551 19.03 1.49 4.87
CA MET A 551 19.00 2.91 4.57
C MET A 551 20.42 3.42 4.27
N ARG A 552 20.56 4.28 3.25
CA ARG A 552 21.86 4.83 2.85
C ARG A 552 22.45 5.77 3.90
N THR A 553 23.73 5.59 4.22
CA THR A 553 24.52 6.48 5.08
C THR A 553 25.39 7.44 4.26
N THR A 554 25.41 7.27 2.94
CA THR A 554 26.03 8.18 1.98
C THR A 554 25.29 8.13 0.65
N THR A 555 25.17 9.27 -0.02
CA THR A 555 24.51 9.42 -1.33
C THR A 555 25.43 9.03 -2.51
N LEU A 556 26.72 8.87 -2.27
CA LEU A 556 27.71 8.59 -3.32
C LEU A 556 27.43 7.32 -4.14
N PRO A 557 27.08 6.16 -3.55
CA PRO A 557 26.77 4.96 -4.31
C PRO A 557 25.61 5.14 -5.29
N SER A 558 24.55 5.80 -4.86
CA SER A 558 23.35 6.05 -5.70
C SER A 558 23.67 6.95 -6.88
N MET A 559 24.50 7.97 -6.66
CA MET A 559 24.99 8.83 -7.77
C MET A 559 25.83 8.02 -8.76
N LEU A 560 26.75 7.19 -8.29
CA LEU A 560 27.60 6.37 -9.17
C LEU A 560 26.79 5.34 -9.96
N GLU A 561 25.76 4.73 -9.37
CA GLU A 561 24.83 3.83 -10.10
C GLU A 561 24.11 4.59 -11.23
N THR A 562 23.65 5.82 -10.97
CA THR A 562 22.96 6.62 -11.99
C THR A 562 23.92 7.04 -13.11
N LEU A 563 25.16 7.41 -12.78
CA LEU A 563 26.20 7.69 -13.78
C LEU A 563 26.53 6.44 -14.61
N SER A 564 26.65 5.27 -13.97
CA SER A 564 26.85 3.98 -14.64
C SER A 564 25.71 3.66 -15.60
N LEU A 565 24.46 3.86 -15.17
CA LEU A 565 23.29 3.65 -16.03
C LEU A 565 23.31 4.55 -17.26
N ASN A 566 23.62 5.83 -17.10
CA ASN A 566 23.75 6.78 -18.20
C ASN A 566 24.90 6.40 -19.15
N TYR A 567 26.04 5.98 -18.61
CA TYR A 567 27.18 5.53 -19.40
C TYR A 567 26.83 4.26 -20.22
N LYS A 568 26.16 3.30 -19.62
CA LYS A 568 25.68 2.08 -20.31
C LYS A 568 24.66 2.40 -21.40
N ASN A 569 23.86 3.44 -21.21
CA ASN A 569 22.93 3.97 -22.23
C ASN A 569 23.64 4.83 -23.31
N ARG A 570 24.97 4.92 -23.26
CA ARG A 570 25.80 5.64 -24.25
C ARG A 570 25.56 7.15 -24.29
N ASN A 571 25.15 7.74 -23.18
CA ASN A 571 25.16 9.21 -23.07
C ASN A 571 26.61 9.66 -23.00
N ALA A 572 27.05 10.50 -23.98
CA ALA A 572 28.44 10.89 -24.11
C ALA A 572 28.95 11.76 -22.96
N ALA A 573 28.09 12.62 -22.42
CA ALA A 573 28.37 13.48 -21.30
C ALA A 573 27.13 13.67 -20.44
N VAL A 574 27.31 13.70 -19.11
CA VAL A 574 26.25 14.01 -18.14
C VAL A 574 26.81 14.82 -16.98
N ALA A 575 25.99 15.71 -16.43
CA ALA A 575 26.19 16.38 -15.16
C ALA A 575 24.89 16.29 -14.35
N LEU A 576 24.92 15.54 -13.26
CA LEU A 576 23.75 15.21 -12.45
C LEU A 576 23.91 15.75 -11.03
N TYR A 577 22.79 16.05 -10.36
CA TYR A 577 22.80 16.35 -8.95
C TYR A 577 21.61 15.73 -8.24
N GLU A 578 21.78 15.43 -6.96
CA GLU A 578 20.72 15.04 -6.04
C GLU A 578 20.84 15.84 -4.74
N ILE A 579 19.73 16.45 -4.29
CA ILE A 579 19.59 16.86 -2.90
C ILE A 579 18.82 15.77 -2.17
N GLY A 580 19.54 14.92 -1.48
CA GLY A 580 19.01 13.72 -0.82
C GLY A 580 19.40 13.62 0.65
N LYS A 581 18.69 12.81 1.40
CA LYS A 581 18.98 12.51 2.79
C LYS A 581 19.94 11.34 2.94
N GLU A 582 20.76 11.40 3.97
CA GLU A 582 21.52 10.30 4.53
C GLU A 582 20.89 9.91 5.88
N TYR A 583 21.01 8.65 6.29
CA TYR A 583 20.38 8.13 7.50
C TYR A 583 21.47 7.61 8.42
N LEU A 584 21.84 8.43 9.42
CA LEU A 584 22.98 8.18 10.30
C LEU A 584 22.50 7.66 11.66
N PRO A 585 22.66 6.36 11.97
CA PRO A 585 22.24 5.82 13.26
C PRO A 585 23.02 6.44 14.41
N THR A 586 22.30 6.87 15.46
CA THR A 586 22.90 7.47 16.66
C THR A 586 22.91 6.50 17.84
N ALA A 587 21.80 5.80 18.06
CA ALA A 587 21.65 4.78 19.11
C ALA A 587 20.61 3.72 18.68
N PRO A 588 20.65 2.50 19.25
CA PRO A 588 19.75 1.40 18.86
C PRO A 588 18.25 1.73 18.94
N ASP A 589 17.84 2.51 19.94
CA ASP A 589 16.45 2.83 20.23
C ASP A 589 16.04 4.25 19.81
N LYS A 590 16.86 4.91 18.99
CA LYS A 590 16.58 6.26 18.50
C LYS A 590 16.43 6.27 16.98
N LEU A 591 15.63 7.20 16.49
CA LEU A 591 15.60 7.49 15.07
C LEU A 591 16.97 7.99 14.60
N PRO A 592 17.40 7.68 13.37
CA PRO A 592 18.65 8.17 12.82
C PRO A 592 18.59 9.69 12.63
N GLU A 593 19.75 10.33 12.58
CA GLU A 593 19.86 11.67 12.01
C GLU A 593 19.66 11.60 10.48
N GLU A 594 18.97 12.60 9.94
CA GLU A 594 18.60 12.65 8.52
C GLU A 594 19.10 13.95 7.84
N PRO A 595 20.41 14.18 7.78
CA PRO A 595 20.93 15.39 7.17
C PRO A 595 20.73 15.44 5.66
N ASP A 596 20.46 16.65 5.15
CA ASP A 596 20.39 16.91 3.71
C ASP A 596 21.79 17.05 3.09
N ARG A 597 21.99 16.42 1.92
CA ARG A 597 23.26 16.44 1.17
C ARG A 597 23.00 16.82 -0.28
N LEU A 598 23.84 17.72 -0.83
CA LEU A 598 23.90 17.95 -2.27
C LEU A 598 25.06 17.14 -2.83
N THR A 599 24.74 16.18 -3.69
CA THR A 599 25.74 15.35 -4.38
C THR A 599 25.68 15.66 -5.86
N ILE A 600 26.84 15.94 -6.46
CA ILE A 600 27.01 16.21 -7.89
C ILE A 600 27.86 15.08 -8.47
N GLY A 601 27.51 14.61 -9.66
CA GLY A 601 28.30 13.64 -10.39
C GLY A 601 28.32 13.96 -11.89
N MET A 602 29.50 13.85 -12.53
CA MET A 602 29.63 14.16 -13.94
C MET A 602 30.71 13.34 -14.64
N TYR A 603 30.56 13.17 -15.96
CA TYR A 603 31.58 12.70 -16.89
C TYR A 603 31.30 13.28 -18.26
N GLY A 604 32.32 13.26 -19.14
CA GLY A 604 32.29 13.76 -20.51
C GLY A 604 33.67 14.25 -20.96
N ASP A 605 33.82 14.64 -22.22
CA ASP A 605 35.09 15.08 -22.74
C ASP A 605 35.59 16.40 -22.11
N ASP A 606 34.67 17.29 -21.79
CA ASP A 606 34.95 18.57 -21.10
C ASP A 606 34.93 18.46 -19.56
N ALA A 607 34.72 17.27 -19.04
CA ALA A 607 34.65 17.04 -17.60
C ALA A 607 36.07 16.81 -17.04
N ASP A 608 36.47 17.68 -16.12
CA ASP A 608 37.69 17.51 -15.35
C ASP A 608 37.52 17.98 -13.91
N PHE A 609 38.59 17.88 -13.10
CA PHE A 609 38.59 18.31 -11.72
C PHE A 609 38.30 19.82 -11.58
N PHE A 610 38.83 20.64 -12.48
CA PHE A 610 38.68 22.10 -12.42
C PHE A 610 37.31 22.54 -12.88
N THR A 611 36.72 21.88 -13.86
CA THR A 611 35.34 22.09 -14.28
C THR A 611 34.38 21.86 -13.13
N LEU A 612 34.48 20.69 -12.45
CA LEU A 612 33.68 20.39 -11.27
C LEU A 612 33.93 21.41 -10.14
N LYS A 613 35.20 21.76 -9.88
CA LYS A 613 35.57 22.74 -8.86
C LYS A 613 34.95 24.12 -9.15
N GLY A 614 35.00 24.60 -10.39
CA GLY A 614 34.36 25.85 -10.79
C GLY A 614 32.84 25.85 -10.62
N MET A 615 32.17 24.73 -10.92
CA MET A 615 30.74 24.56 -10.65
C MET A 615 30.45 24.66 -9.15
N VAL A 616 31.23 23.95 -8.32
CA VAL A 616 31.08 23.97 -6.84
C VAL A 616 31.35 25.37 -6.29
N GLU A 617 32.40 26.08 -6.75
CA GLU A 617 32.71 27.45 -6.35
C GLU A 617 31.56 28.41 -6.65
N THR A 618 30.97 28.32 -7.84
CA THR A 618 29.80 29.13 -8.22
C THR A 618 28.58 28.84 -7.36
N ILE A 619 28.34 27.57 -7.03
CA ILE A 619 27.24 27.16 -6.14
C ILE A 619 27.44 27.71 -4.73
N LEU A 620 28.64 27.56 -4.17
CA LEU A 620 28.98 28.06 -2.84
C LEU A 620 28.90 29.60 -2.75
N GLU A 621 29.43 30.31 -3.74
CA GLU A 621 29.35 31.76 -3.80
C GLU A 621 27.90 32.26 -3.90
N THR A 622 27.08 31.63 -4.76
CA THR A 622 25.64 31.94 -4.89
C THR A 622 24.90 31.67 -3.60
N ALA A 623 25.31 30.66 -2.83
CA ALA A 623 24.74 30.33 -1.53
C ALA A 623 25.21 31.26 -0.39
N GLY A 624 26.12 32.22 -0.67
CA GLY A 624 26.68 33.15 0.32
C GLY A 624 27.83 32.58 1.13
N LEU A 625 28.55 31.59 0.59
CA LEU A 625 29.76 31.01 1.20
C LEU A 625 30.98 31.50 0.45
N HIS A 626 31.54 32.61 0.92
CA HIS A 626 32.72 33.25 0.37
C HIS A 626 33.99 32.73 1.02
N ASP A 627 35.13 32.87 0.37
CA ASP A 627 36.48 32.50 0.87
C ASP A 627 36.60 31.03 1.29
N CYS A 628 35.92 30.09 0.59
CA CYS A 628 36.09 28.67 0.81
C CYS A 628 37.51 28.21 0.43
N THR A 629 38.11 27.33 1.26
CA THR A 629 39.46 26.80 1.01
C THR A 629 39.36 25.31 0.62
N TYR A 630 40.37 24.87 -0.15
CA TYR A 630 40.42 23.50 -0.68
C TYR A 630 41.73 22.85 -0.22
N LYS A 631 41.64 21.77 0.56
CA LYS A 631 42.80 20.99 1.01
C LYS A 631 42.79 19.62 0.34
N ALA A 632 43.94 19.16 -0.15
CA ALA A 632 44.03 17.82 -0.74
C ALA A 632 43.51 16.77 0.25
N CYS A 633 42.72 15.78 -0.26
CA CYS A 633 42.28 14.66 0.57
C CYS A 633 43.51 13.82 1.00
N GLY A 634 43.74 13.74 2.29
CA GLY A 634 44.69 12.86 2.92
C GLY A 634 44.03 11.63 3.55
N THR A 635 44.80 10.80 4.20
CA THR A 635 44.33 9.64 4.99
C THR A 635 43.54 10.05 6.22
N ASP A 636 43.67 11.29 6.64
CA ASP A 636 43.00 11.95 7.76
C ASP A 636 41.76 12.78 7.34
N SER A 637 41.21 12.52 6.15
CA SER A 637 40.01 13.18 5.69
C SER A 637 38.85 13.02 6.69
N PRO A 638 38.10 14.10 6.99
CA PRO A 638 36.94 14.02 7.87
C PRO A 638 35.77 13.23 7.28
N PHE A 639 35.85 12.85 6.00
CA PHE A 639 34.83 12.14 5.26
C PHE A 639 35.29 10.72 4.90
N GLY A 640 34.65 9.70 5.47
CA GLY A 640 35.05 8.31 5.30
C GLY A 640 34.99 7.81 3.85
N GLU A 641 34.06 8.36 3.05
CA GLU A 641 33.88 7.99 1.64
C GLU A 641 34.89 8.60 0.67
N THR A 642 35.78 9.47 1.11
CA THR A 642 36.85 10.01 0.25
C THR A 642 37.86 8.95 -0.21
N CYS A 643 37.85 7.76 0.42
CA CYS A 643 38.56 6.57 -0.09
C CYS A 643 38.10 6.16 -1.49
N ALA A 644 36.88 6.52 -1.91
CA ALA A 644 36.35 6.31 -3.24
C ALA A 644 36.93 7.27 -4.29
N LEU A 645 37.74 8.26 -3.89
CA LEU A 645 38.30 9.28 -4.76
C LEU A 645 39.77 8.99 -5.10
N HIS A 646 40.22 9.57 -6.19
CA HIS A 646 41.63 9.51 -6.61
C HIS A 646 42.49 10.33 -5.65
N PRO A 647 43.53 9.76 -5.02
CA PRO A 647 44.29 10.40 -3.94
C PRO A 647 45.02 11.69 -4.37
N GLY A 648 45.37 11.84 -5.65
CA GLY A 648 46.04 13.03 -6.17
C GLY A 648 45.13 14.04 -6.87
N ARG A 649 43.84 13.77 -6.96
CA ARG A 649 42.83 14.60 -7.67
C ARG A 649 41.53 14.71 -6.89
N SER A 650 41.67 14.98 -5.60
CA SER A 650 40.55 15.17 -4.67
C SER A 650 40.87 16.20 -3.60
N ALA A 651 39.86 16.89 -3.12
CA ALA A 651 39.99 17.92 -2.11
C ALA A 651 38.83 17.92 -1.14
N VAL A 652 39.08 18.27 0.11
CA VAL A 652 38.09 18.65 1.13
C VAL A 652 37.87 20.15 1.05
N ILE A 653 36.63 20.55 1.15
CA ILE A 653 36.18 21.96 1.10
C ILE A 653 35.93 22.46 2.52
N TYR A 654 36.43 23.59 2.83
CA TYR A 654 36.26 24.25 4.14
C TYR A 654 35.67 25.65 3.97
N ALA A 655 34.72 25.98 4.84
CA ALA A 655 34.33 27.38 5.12
C ALA A 655 34.91 27.78 6.49
N GLY A 656 35.94 28.61 6.49
CA GLY A 656 36.79 28.81 7.67
C GLY A 656 37.46 27.50 8.08
N GLU A 657 37.22 27.03 9.32
CA GLU A 657 37.74 25.75 9.84
C GLU A 657 36.71 24.59 9.68
N THR A 658 35.47 24.85 9.26
CA THR A 658 34.43 23.85 9.17
C THR A 658 34.49 23.11 7.83
N PRO A 659 34.65 21.77 7.82
CA PRO A 659 34.56 21.00 6.60
C PRO A 659 33.11 20.95 6.13
N ILE A 660 32.84 21.46 4.93
CA ILE A 660 31.49 21.58 4.34
C ILE A 660 31.25 20.62 3.18
N GLY A 661 32.27 19.87 2.76
CA GLY A 661 32.12 18.91 1.66
C GLY A 661 33.48 18.47 1.10
N TYR A 662 33.40 17.74 0.02
CA TYR A 662 34.53 17.27 -0.76
C TYR A 662 34.21 17.22 -2.26
N LEU A 663 35.23 17.18 -3.08
CA LEU A 663 35.14 16.93 -4.52
C LEU A 663 36.36 16.16 -5.03
N GLY A 664 36.21 15.48 -6.16
CA GLY A 664 37.33 14.79 -6.78
C GLY A 664 36.98 13.87 -7.93
N GLU A 665 38.02 13.38 -8.59
CA GLU A 665 37.95 12.29 -9.54
C GLU A 665 37.67 10.98 -8.80
N VAL A 666 36.74 10.17 -9.28
CA VAL A 666 36.45 8.84 -8.70
C VAL A 666 37.66 7.93 -8.92
N HIS A 667 38.00 7.13 -7.92
CA HIS A 667 39.13 6.21 -8.00
C HIS A 667 38.93 5.19 -9.12
N PRO A 668 39.97 4.87 -9.95
CA PRO A 668 39.83 3.93 -11.07
C PRO A 668 39.26 2.56 -10.68
N THR A 669 39.57 2.03 -9.51
CA THR A 669 39.01 0.79 -9.01
C THR A 669 37.51 0.92 -8.75
N VAL A 670 37.03 2.04 -8.21
CA VAL A 670 35.61 2.33 -8.00
C VAL A 670 34.88 2.50 -9.31
N GLN A 671 35.45 3.24 -10.27
CA GLN A 671 34.91 3.35 -11.64
C GLN A 671 34.68 1.97 -12.25
N LYS A 672 35.67 1.07 -12.13
CA LYS A 672 35.59 -0.31 -12.61
C LYS A 672 34.46 -1.09 -11.93
N ASN A 673 34.27 -0.92 -10.61
CA ASN A 673 33.20 -1.57 -9.85
C ASN A 673 31.80 -1.13 -10.30
N TYR A 674 31.69 0.04 -10.97
CA TYR A 674 30.46 0.58 -11.54
C TYR A 674 30.40 0.45 -13.07
N ASP A 675 31.36 -0.22 -13.71
CA ASP A 675 31.45 -0.39 -15.18
C ASP A 675 31.48 0.95 -15.94
N ILE A 676 32.09 1.99 -15.35
CA ILE A 676 32.25 3.29 -16.01
C ILE A 676 33.63 3.36 -16.64
N GLY A 677 33.69 3.39 -17.95
CA GLY A 677 34.92 3.36 -18.72
C GLY A 677 35.56 4.74 -18.99
N THR A 678 35.01 5.81 -18.42
CA THR A 678 35.53 7.19 -18.58
C THR A 678 35.82 7.83 -17.23
N ARG A 679 36.67 8.88 -17.22
CA ARG A 679 36.90 9.63 -15.98
C ARG A 679 35.61 10.25 -15.47
N THR A 680 35.37 10.08 -14.20
CA THR A 680 34.14 10.49 -13.51
C THR A 680 34.51 11.35 -12.32
N TYR A 681 33.78 12.43 -12.12
CA TYR A 681 34.03 13.40 -11.07
C TYR A 681 32.80 13.55 -10.21
N VAL A 682 32.99 13.65 -8.89
CA VAL A 682 31.90 13.79 -7.92
C VAL A 682 32.22 14.84 -6.88
N ALA A 683 31.19 15.51 -6.41
CA ALA A 683 31.24 16.41 -5.25
C ALA A 683 30.10 16.10 -4.30
N LYS A 684 30.32 16.28 -3.01
CA LYS A 684 29.29 16.23 -1.99
C LYS A 684 29.41 17.44 -1.07
N LEU A 685 28.29 18.14 -0.85
CA LEU A 685 28.20 19.30 0.01
C LEU A 685 27.21 19.04 1.14
N LEU A 686 27.55 19.47 2.36
CA LEU A 686 26.81 19.26 3.59
C LEU A 686 25.90 20.47 3.83
N ILE A 687 24.64 20.37 3.43
CA ILE A 687 23.69 21.51 3.42
C ILE A 687 23.44 22.06 4.82
N ASP A 688 23.25 21.16 5.80
CA ASP A 688 22.93 21.57 7.17
C ASP A 688 24.12 22.27 7.86
N GLU A 689 25.36 21.92 7.50
CA GLU A 689 26.60 22.55 7.97
C GLU A 689 26.89 23.86 7.24
N MET A 690 26.50 23.98 5.98
CA MET A 690 26.66 25.17 5.15
C MET A 690 25.72 26.31 5.54
N GLN A 691 24.46 26.00 5.83
CA GLN A 691 23.40 26.98 6.07
C GLN A 691 23.75 28.01 7.17
N PRO A 692 24.26 27.60 8.34
CA PRO A 692 24.60 28.57 9.41
C PRO A 692 25.80 29.49 9.06
N LEU A 693 26.63 29.09 8.09
CA LEU A 693 27.82 29.80 7.66
C LEU A 693 27.57 30.75 6.50
N ALA A 694 26.39 30.59 5.83
CA ALA A 694 26.05 31.37 4.66
C ALA A 694 25.71 32.83 4.98
N GLN A 695 26.37 33.75 4.31
CA GLN A 695 26.11 35.18 4.37
C GLN A 695 25.18 35.57 3.22
N THR A 696 23.88 35.57 3.47
CA THR A 696 22.86 35.86 2.44
C THR A 696 22.48 37.33 2.34
N GLU A 697 22.92 38.15 3.29
CA GLU A 697 22.70 39.60 3.28
C GLU A 697 23.83 40.31 2.54
N ILE A 698 23.48 41.03 1.50
CA ILE A 698 24.40 41.85 0.71
C ILE A 698 24.45 43.23 1.34
N THR A 699 25.61 43.59 1.88
CA THR A 699 25.86 44.93 2.44
C THR A 699 26.49 45.82 1.39
N TYR A 700 25.90 47.00 1.18
CA TYR A 700 26.47 47.98 0.28
C TYR A 700 27.87 48.44 0.72
N GLN A 701 28.83 48.36 -0.20
CA GLN A 701 30.13 48.90 -0.05
C GLN A 701 30.30 50.06 -1.02
N PRO A 702 30.76 51.25 -0.54
CA PRO A 702 31.02 52.40 -1.41
C PRO A 702 32.09 52.08 -2.47
N LEU A 703 31.92 52.65 -3.66
CA LEU A 703 32.95 52.54 -4.69
C LEU A 703 34.28 53.15 -4.15
N PRO A 704 35.43 52.50 -4.49
CA PRO A 704 36.72 53.00 -4.09
C PRO A 704 37.00 54.41 -4.62
N LYS A 705 37.47 55.33 -3.78
CA LYS A 705 37.80 56.74 -4.16
C LYS A 705 39.14 56.86 -4.86
N PHE A 706 40.06 55.91 -4.63
CA PHE A 706 41.44 56.00 -5.13
C PHE A 706 41.68 54.90 -6.16
N PRO A 707 42.53 55.09 -7.18
CA PRO A 707 42.87 54.13 -8.18
C PRO A 707 43.66 52.93 -7.58
N ALA A 708 43.56 51.78 -8.19
CA ALA A 708 44.36 50.61 -7.84
C ALA A 708 45.63 50.58 -8.68
N ILE A 709 46.71 50.00 -8.12
CA ILE A 709 47.91 49.59 -8.81
C ILE A 709 47.88 48.07 -9.04
N THR A 710 48.13 47.61 -10.25
CA THR A 710 48.22 46.20 -10.58
C THR A 710 49.65 45.80 -10.90
N ARG A 711 50.11 44.67 -10.41
CA ARG A 711 51.43 44.08 -10.70
C ARG A 711 51.22 42.61 -11.09
N ASP A 712 51.74 42.23 -12.22
CA ASP A 712 51.76 40.85 -12.68
C ASP A 712 53.04 40.16 -12.23
N LEU A 713 52.95 38.91 -11.89
CA LEU A 713 54.00 38.10 -11.31
C LEU A 713 53.94 36.69 -11.90
N SER A 714 55.00 36.31 -12.62
CA SER A 714 55.15 34.93 -13.11
C SER A 714 56.23 34.20 -12.27
N LEU A 715 55.84 33.07 -11.73
CA LEU A 715 56.65 32.28 -10.81
C LEU A 715 56.94 30.89 -11.40
N VAL A 716 58.09 30.34 -11.02
CA VAL A 716 58.42 28.91 -11.23
C VAL A 716 58.53 28.26 -9.85
N CYS A 717 57.83 27.18 -9.67
CA CYS A 717 57.84 26.38 -8.44
C CYS A 717 57.74 24.89 -8.74
N ALA A 718 58.01 24.04 -7.75
CA ALA A 718 57.80 22.60 -7.86
C ALA A 718 56.33 22.27 -8.14
N ASP A 719 56.06 21.31 -9.02
CA ASP A 719 54.69 20.93 -9.44
C ASP A 719 53.79 20.56 -8.25
N LYS A 720 54.38 19.98 -7.21
CA LYS A 720 53.65 19.58 -5.99
C LYS A 720 53.19 20.73 -5.07
N VAL A 721 53.72 21.99 -5.31
CA VAL A 721 53.35 23.15 -4.46
C VAL A 721 51.92 23.58 -4.85
N PRO A 722 50.97 23.58 -3.92
CA PRO A 722 49.58 24.02 -4.19
C PRO A 722 49.57 25.51 -4.57
N VAL A 723 48.78 25.89 -5.53
CA VAL A 723 48.62 27.30 -5.94
C VAL A 723 47.98 28.11 -4.79
N GLY A 724 47.09 27.51 -4.01
CA GLY A 724 46.45 28.12 -2.85
C GLY A 724 47.48 28.54 -1.79
N ASP A 725 48.55 27.78 -1.56
CA ASP A 725 49.59 28.13 -0.61
C ASP A 725 50.37 29.39 -1.06
N LEU A 726 50.61 29.48 -2.36
CA LEU A 726 51.23 30.68 -2.93
C LEU A 726 50.33 31.91 -2.80
N GLN A 727 49.01 31.74 -3.07
CA GLN A 727 48.03 32.80 -2.89
C GLN A 727 47.89 33.24 -1.44
N ALA A 728 47.87 32.30 -0.50
CA ALA A 728 47.86 32.61 0.94
C ALA A 728 49.10 33.38 1.37
N ALA A 729 50.29 32.94 0.94
CA ALA A 729 51.55 33.65 1.21
C ALA A 729 51.55 35.06 0.67
N MET A 730 51.06 35.27 -0.55
CA MET A 730 50.92 36.57 -1.17
C MET A 730 49.88 37.45 -0.43
N LYS A 731 48.71 36.91 -0.10
CA LYS A 731 47.68 37.63 0.63
C LYS A 731 48.22 38.16 1.96
N ASN A 732 48.92 37.33 2.72
CA ASN A 732 49.54 37.72 3.98
C ASN A 732 50.66 38.76 3.81
N ALA A 733 51.49 38.62 2.76
CA ALA A 733 52.60 39.53 2.51
C ALA A 733 52.17 40.91 2.00
N VAL A 734 51.14 41.01 1.21
CA VAL A 734 50.56 42.30 0.73
C VAL A 734 49.87 43.02 1.87
N GLY A 735 49.05 42.28 2.65
CA GLY A 735 48.34 42.82 3.78
C GLY A 735 47.15 43.71 3.37
N ASN A 736 46.90 44.77 4.19
CA ASN A 736 45.67 45.58 4.09
C ASN A 736 45.48 46.36 2.78
N ILE A 737 46.53 46.49 1.94
CA ILE A 737 46.39 47.10 0.61
C ILE A 737 46.04 46.13 -0.48
N LEU A 738 45.84 44.84 -0.16
CA LEU A 738 45.40 43.86 -1.15
C LEU A 738 43.92 44.03 -1.47
N GLU A 739 43.61 44.27 -2.75
CA GLU A 739 42.25 44.26 -3.24
C GLU A 739 41.91 42.89 -3.83
N GLN A 740 42.81 42.34 -4.70
CA GLN A 740 42.55 41.06 -5.38
C GLN A 740 43.84 40.39 -5.82
N ILE A 741 43.86 39.06 -5.81
CA ILE A 741 44.88 38.22 -6.47
C ILE A 741 44.15 37.34 -7.45
N THR A 742 44.51 37.45 -8.75
CA THR A 742 43.95 36.67 -9.83
C THR A 742 45.00 35.76 -10.42
N LEU A 743 44.76 34.44 -10.37
CA LEU A 743 45.54 33.48 -11.15
C LEU A 743 45.07 33.54 -12.58
N PHE A 744 45.98 33.80 -13.54
CA PHE A 744 45.57 33.89 -14.97
C PHE A 744 46.29 32.89 -15.86
N ASP A 745 47.38 32.25 -15.40
CA ASP A 745 48.06 31.24 -16.21
C ASP A 745 48.77 30.20 -15.31
N VAL A 746 48.69 28.93 -15.76
CA VAL A 746 49.49 27.82 -15.20
C VAL A 746 50.10 27.05 -16.36
N TYR A 747 51.39 27.20 -16.55
CA TYR A 747 52.09 26.59 -17.69
C TYR A 747 52.97 25.42 -17.25
N LYS A 748 52.85 24.29 -17.94
CA LYS A 748 53.75 23.14 -17.87
C LYS A 748 54.12 22.74 -19.28
N GLY A 749 55.38 22.88 -19.65
CA GLY A 749 55.83 22.58 -20.97
C GLY A 749 57.31 22.63 -21.12
N GLU A 750 57.83 22.52 -22.35
CA GLU A 750 59.25 22.38 -22.67
C GLU A 750 60.15 23.52 -22.15
N GLN A 751 59.55 24.68 -21.88
CA GLN A 751 60.33 25.84 -21.35
C GLN A 751 60.49 25.81 -19.83
N ILE A 752 59.94 24.80 -19.15
CA ILE A 752 60.03 24.66 -17.71
C ILE A 752 60.69 23.32 -17.38
N ALA A 753 61.55 23.31 -16.38
CA ALA A 753 62.24 22.07 -15.97
C ALA A 753 61.24 20.97 -15.55
N ALA A 754 61.55 19.73 -15.83
CA ALA A 754 60.71 18.59 -15.44
C ALA A 754 60.46 18.60 -13.93
N GLY A 755 59.20 18.37 -13.52
CA GLY A 755 58.76 18.46 -12.13
C GLY A 755 58.51 19.87 -11.61
N MET A 756 58.56 20.89 -12.47
CA MET A 756 58.30 22.30 -12.15
C MET A 756 57.06 22.77 -12.95
N LYS A 757 56.40 23.82 -12.45
CA LYS A 757 55.35 24.57 -13.16
C LYS A 757 55.60 26.07 -13.07
N SER A 758 55.14 26.81 -14.10
CA SER A 758 55.04 28.28 -14.04
C SER A 758 53.63 28.66 -13.64
N VAL A 759 53.51 29.61 -12.70
CA VAL A 759 52.22 30.10 -12.23
C VAL A 759 52.23 31.63 -12.31
N SER A 760 51.26 32.22 -12.99
CA SER A 760 51.18 33.67 -13.18
C SER A 760 49.97 34.27 -12.49
N PHE A 761 50.25 35.29 -11.69
CA PHE A 761 49.29 36.03 -10.91
C PHE A 761 49.24 37.52 -11.28
N SER A 762 48.07 38.11 -11.20
CA SER A 762 47.87 39.55 -11.21
C SER A 762 47.46 39.97 -9.81
N ILE A 763 48.21 40.83 -9.20
CA ILE A 763 48.00 41.35 -7.84
C ILE A 763 47.54 42.79 -7.94
N ARG A 764 46.31 43.02 -7.51
CA ARG A 764 45.69 44.37 -7.51
C ARG A 764 45.70 44.89 -6.09
N MET A 765 46.31 46.06 -5.93
CA MET A 765 46.53 46.72 -4.64
C MET A 765 45.83 48.08 -4.64
N ARG A 766 45.22 48.43 -3.55
CA ARG A 766 44.55 49.71 -3.32
C ARG A 766 44.59 50.12 -1.84
N SER A 767 44.71 51.40 -1.60
CA SER A 767 44.55 51.99 -0.27
C SER A 767 43.21 52.72 -0.17
N HIS A 768 42.57 52.64 0.96
CA HIS A 768 41.32 53.36 1.27
C HIS A 768 41.60 54.78 1.81
N GLU A 769 42.86 55.10 2.17
CA GLU A 769 43.28 56.36 2.78
C GLU A 769 43.84 57.32 1.77
N GLY A 770 44.34 56.85 0.59
CA GLY A 770 44.97 57.71 -0.42
C GLY A 770 45.39 56.89 -1.63
N THR A 771 45.86 57.58 -2.68
CA THR A 771 46.45 56.99 -3.83
C THR A 771 47.77 56.29 -3.47
N LEU A 772 47.91 55.00 -3.75
CA LEU A 772 49.17 54.28 -3.57
C LEU A 772 50.26 54.84 -4.46
N THR A 773 51.50 54.96 -3.90
CA THR A 773 52.70 55.28 -4.75
C THR A 773 53.33 53.99 -5.25
N ASP A 774 54.11 54.10 -6.33
CA ASP A 774 54.90 53.00 -6.88
C ASP A 774 55.87 52.42 -5.82
N GLU A 775 56.46 53.22 -4.96
CA GLU A 775 57.37 52.78 -3.91
C GLU A 775 56.62 51.89 -2.89
N GLN A 776 55.34 52.20 -2.55
CA GLN A 776 54.54 51.45 -1.65
C GLN A 776 54.15 50.06 -2.27
N ALA A 777 53.78 50.09 -3.55
CA ALA A 777 53.48 48.89 -4.29
C ALA A 777 54.71 47.97 -4.44
N ASP A 778 55.84 48.55 -4.79
CA ASP A 778 57.12 47.82 -4.92
C ASP A 778 57.62 47.27 -3.58
N ALA A 779 57.39 47.96 -2.49
CA ALA A 779 57.72 47.48 -1.15
C ALA A 779 56.82 46.26 -0.78
N ALA A 780 55.51 46.28 -1.15
CA ALA A 780 54.63 45.13 -1.03
C ALA A 780 55.13 43.95 -1.88
N MET A 781 55.48 44.20 -3.14
CA MET A 781 56.01 43.17 -4.05
C MET A 781 57.32 42.56 -3.53
N LYS A 782 58.20 43.33 -2.90
CA LYS A 782 59.44 42.79 -2.25
C LYS A 782 59.07 41.81 -1.11
N ARG A 783 58.07 42.14 -0.29
CA ARG A 783 57.59 41.23 0.76
C ARG A 783 57.00 39.95 0.16
N VAL A 784 56.18 40.12 -0.89
CA VAL A 784 55.60 39.00 -1.63
C VAL A 784 56.67 38.06 -2.14
N LEU A 785 57.66 38.54 -2.87
CA LEU A 785 58.75 37.73 -3.37
C LEU A 785 59.57 37.03 -2.26
N LYS A 786 59.78 37.70 -1.13
CA LYS A 786 60.39 37.06 0.03
C LYS A 786 59.56 35.88 0.55
N ALA A 787 58.25 36.06 0.76
CA ALA A 787 57.33 35.03 1.24
C ALA A 787 57.25 33.84 0.26
N LEU A 788 57.18 34.12 -1.02
CA LEU A 788 57.11 33.09 -2.07
C LEU A 788 58.42 32.25 -2.14
N LYS A 789 59.54 32.83 -1.85
CA LYS A 789 60.81 32.11 -1.79
C LYS A 789 60.86 31.08 -0.69
N GLU A 790 60.15 31.32 0.43
CA GLU A 790 59.98 30.35 1.54
C GLU A 790 59.20 29.13 1.11
N HIS A 791 58.30 29.27 0.11
CA HIS A 791 57.54 28.19 -0.53
C HIS A 791 58.25 27.56 -1.73
N GLY A 792 59.56 27.92 -1.97
CA GLY A 792 60.37 27.42 -3.07
C GLY A 792 59.94 27.95 -4.45
N ALA A 793 59.20 29.08 -4.48
CA ALA A 793 58.82 29.73 -5.75
C ALA A 793 59.78 30.90 -6.05
N THR A 794 60.21 30.97 -7.32
CA THR A 794 61.12 32.01 -7.79
C THR A 794 60.53 32.68 -9.04
N LEU A 795 60.93 33.94 -9.32
CA LEU A 795 60.49 34.59 -10.55
C LEU A 795 60.93 33.79 -11.75
N ARG A 796 60.05 33.72 -12.75
CA ARG A 796 60.35 33.16 -14.07
C ARG A 796 61.27 34.20 -14.78
N ALA A 797 62.46 33.79 -15.22
CA ALA A 797 63.42 34.58 -15.97
C ALA A 797 62.95 34.95 -17.38
#